data_477bde7a1fdecdbadbe7295e8d06e083
#
_entry.id   477bde7a1fdecdbadbe7295e8d06e083
#
_cell.length_a   1.000
_cell.length_b   1.000
_cell.length_c   1.000
_cell.angle_alpha   90.00
_cell.angle_beta   90.00
_cell.angle_gamma   90.00
#
_symmetry.space_group_name_H-M   'P 1'
#
loop_
_entity.id
_entity.type
_entity.pdbx_description
1 polymer ?
#
loop_
_entity_poly.entity_id
_entity_poly.type
_entity_poly.pdbx_seq_one_letter_code
_entity_poly.pdbx_strand_id
1 'polypeptide(L)'
;IKTVCIVTLCACMPACSDFEEMNVDPVKAVEAQVSVEGLLNNSIADAQLTYWERDILFIRTWSWGARYIFRPISGPQVLQDYNDYMSDYWQSLATWIFNASEAIRIGEQRIADGTAGESAGNYVQMARIWRAHLFSEAADMFGPYPAIKGFKGTAENPPFSSVEEIYEYVDGELKLAVTKLDESKEIKGNIYDAFYAGDIKKWKKYGNSIRLRCAMRFQRVGDTGKQRFEQAVKDAGSLEGFIVNKEDNASVAQASISTEDDAGSVFDCDYIGMQITSTVTNIAFGLGGIRLEDMAKNAPSTSVYNLPQEVLDNGTQSPNEYLGMYLPGDLPNKTNVQSVGYFFDALPREIDPRILAVYHIPGYNDGRMNFYSGDAVEMEYPNGTGKIWNMKHTFFSATCGDYTGKTAFIANVRANNALMPSIGAKYRRGDYRRMFFPNWETYFLLAEAALYGWNTGGKTAKEWYELGVKASFEYHELSRFADDYLKSEDYNRLGTSVNFNHTTEVQTVTLKRKLYETGATEQIIYQYPKSIAGTNNDPLTKIMTQKYIAQCPWLPLEATNDYRRTGRPLFENPCLEGLLPFMTFYNEWDKADIKNVYRRVRYPVSLATKDPQGYAQALELLGGPDKPETPFIWHMK
;
A
#
# COMPACT_ATOMS: atom_id res chain seq x y z
N ILE A 1 -33.17 -92.34 6.86
CA ILE A 1 -32.26 -91.31 7.45
C ILE A 1 -30.97 -91.36 6.68
N LYS A 2 -30.76 -90.42 5.76
CA LYS A 2 -29.52 -90.22 5.00
C LYS A 2 -28.95 -88.87 5.31
N THR A 3 -27.83 -88.88 5.94
CA THR A 3 -27.03 -87.65 6.22
C THR A 3 -26.26 -87.29 4.95
N VAL A 4 -26.47 -86.09 4.44
CA VAL A 4 -25.70 -85.53 3.33
C VAL A 4 -24.66 -84.59 3.91
N CYS A 5 -23.40 -84.92 3.73
CA CYS A 5 -22.26 -84.02 4.02
C CYS A 5 -22.14 -83.00 2.89
N ILE A 6 -22.31 -81.73 3.22
CA ILE A 6 -21.94 -80.63 2.33
C ILE A 6 -20.48 -80.26 2.60
N VAL A 7 -19.62 -80.49 1.65
CA VAL A 7 -18.27 -79.98 1.62
C VAL A 7 -18.30 -78.57 1.08
N THR A 8 -18.04 -77.59 1.94
CA THR A 8 -17.90 -76.19 1.52
C THR A 8 -16.51 -75.99 1.00
N LEU A 9 -16.41 -75.75 -0.31
CA LEU A 9 -15.17 -75.34 -1.00
C LEU A 9 -14.92 -73.85 -0.67
N CYS A 10 -13.98 -73.53 0.19
CA CYS A 10 -13.46 -72.19 0.34
C CYS A 10 -12.62 -71.84 -0.88
N ALA A 11 -13.19 -71.18 -1.84
CA ALA A 11 -12.46 -70.48 -2.89
C ALA A 11 -11.76 -69.27 -2.28
N CYS A 12 -10.44 -69.30 -2.12
CA CYS A 12 -9.65 -68.10 -1.93
C CYS A 12 -9.73 -67.22 -3.17
N MET A 13 -10.59 -66.24 -3.12
CA MET A 13 -10.48 -65.15 -4.11
C MET A 13 -9.25 -64.33 -3.75
N PRO A 14 -8.41 -63.98 -4.69
CA PRO A 14 -7.41 -62.92 -4.52
C PRO A 14 -8.20 -61.63 -4.31
N ALA A 15 -8.27 -61.20 -3.04
CA ALA A 15 -8.89 -59.94 -2.71
C ALA A 15 -7.95 -58.81 -3.18
N CYS A 16 -8.41 -58.14 -4.19
CA CYS A 16 -8.19 -56.74 -4.50
C CYS A 16 -6.77 -56.17 -4.23
N SER A 17 -5.88 -56.36 -5.20
CA SER A 17 -4.75 -55.45 -5.41
C SER A 17 -5.21 -54.07 -5.93
N ASP A 18 -6.45 -53.97 -6.38
CA ASP A 18 -6.99 -52.78 -7.04
C ASP A 18 -7.83 -51.87 -6.12
N PHE A 19 -7.87 -52.17 -4.82
CA PHE A 19 -8.67 -51.37 -3.88
C PHE A 19 -8.07 -49.97 -3.66
N GLU A 20 -6.75 -49.86 -3.72
CA GLU A 20 -6.07 -48.55 -3.71
C GLU A 20 -6.27 -47.77 -5.00
N GLU A 21 -6.30 -48.44 -6.16
CA GLU A 21 -6.60 -47.80 -7.45
C GLU A 21 -8.07 -47.37 -7.58
N MET A 22 -9.02 -48.13 -7.01
CA MET A 22 -10.44 -47.78 -7.07
C MET A 22 -10.84 -46.66 -6.10
N ASN A 23 -10.01 -46.38 -5.09
CA ASN A 23 -10.25 -45.27 -4.12
C ASN A 23 -9.52 -43.99 -4.49
N VAL A 24 -8.78 -43.96 -5.58
CA VAL A 24 -8.22 -42.70 -6.10
C VAL A 24 -9.36 -41.92 -6.75
N ASP A 25 -9.74 -40.83 -6.13
CA ASP A 25 -10.68 -39.87 -6.74
C ASP A 25 -10.12 -39.45 -8.10
N PRO A 26 -10.78 -39.81 -9.22
CA PRO A 26 -10.25 -39.54 -10.56
C PRO A 26 -10.20 -38.04 -10.87
N VAL A 27 -10.78 -37.20 -10.02
CA VAL A 27 -10.73 -35.72 -10.12
C VAL A 27 -9.62 -35.13 -9.26
N LYS A 28 -9.05 -35.87 -8.32
CA LYS A 28 -7.86 -35.42 -7.57
C LYS A 28 -6.60 -35.67 -8.37
N ALA A 29 -5.89 -34.60 -8.70
CA ALA A 29 -4.56 -34.72 -9.26
C ALA A 29 -3.65 -35.50 -8.32
N VAL A 30 -3.09 -36.63 -8.81
CA VAL A 30 -2.03 -37.33 -8.04
C VAL A 30 -0.80 -36.43 -7.97
N GLU A 31 -0.07 -36.48 -6.85
CA GLU A 31 1.08 -35.63 -6.58
C GLU A 31 2.10 -35.62 -7.75
N ALA A 32 2.23 -36.75 -8.46
CA ALA A 32 3.07 -36.85 -9.66
C ALA A 32 2.66 -35.92 -10.80
N GLN A 33 1.39 -35.50 -10.87
CA GLN A 33 0.82 -34.64 -11.92
C GLN A 33 0.79 -33.15 -11.51
N VAL A 34 1.09 -32.82 -10.26
CA VAL A 34 1.07 -31.45 -9.77
C VAL A 34 2.25 -30.67 -10.35
N SER A 35 2.01 -29.55 -10.99
CA SER A 35 3.08 -28.66 -11.47
C SER A 35 3.58 -27.75 -10.34
N VAL A 36 4.87 -27.82 -10.06
CA VAL A 36 5.55 -26.92 -9.09
C VAL A 36 5.43 -25.47 -9.55
N GLU A 37 5.63 -25.25 -10.84
CA GLU A 37 5.51 -23.94 -11.51
C GLU A 37 4.07 -23.44 -11.43
N GLY A 38 3.09 -24.32 -11.64
CA GLY A 38 1.67 -24.01 -11.55
C GLY A 38 1.26 -23.59 -10.14
N LEU A 39 1.74 -24.29 -9.10
CA LEU A 39 1.47 -23.94 -7.71
C LEU A 39 2.03 -22.55 -7.35
N LEU A 40 3.26 -22.26 -7.76
CA LEU A 40 3.86 -20.93 -7.56
C LEU A 40 3.04 -19.85 -8.27
N ASN A 41 2.74 -20.06 -9.54
CA ASN A 41 2.02 -19.06 -10.33
C ASN A 41 0.59 -18.83 -9.82
N ASN A 42 -0.10 -19.91 -9.40
CA ASN A 42 -1.41 -19.79 -8.78
C ASN A 42 -1.34 -18.98 -7.47
N SER A 43 -0.33 -19.24 -6.62
CA SER A 43 -0.14 -18.45 -5.40
C SER A 43 0.05 -16.96 -5.70
N ILE A 44 0.83 -16.62 -6.73
CA ILE A 44 1.06 -15.23 -7.14
C ILE A 44 -0.21 -14.62 -7.77
N ALA A 45 -0.89 -15.36 -8.63
CA ALA A 45 -2.09 -14.88 -9.33
C ALA A 45 -3.26 -14.65 -8.36
N ASP A 46 -3.50 -15.59 -7.46
CA ASP A 46 -4.58 -15.49 -6.47
C ASP A 46 -4.33 -14.34 -5.49
N ALA A 47 -3.06 -14.07 -5.15
CA ALA A 47 -2.67 -12.92 -4.30
C ALA A 47 -2.89 -11.55 -4.97
N GLN A 48 -3.35 -11.50 -6.23
CA GLN A 48 -3.80 -10.26 -6.87
C GLN A 48 -5.13 -9.74 -6.35
N LEU A 49 -5.74 -10.47 -5.46
CA LEU A 49 -6.97 -10.17 -4.75
C LEU A 49 -8.23 -10.36 -5.60
N THR A 50 -9.20 -11.02 -5.03
CA THR A 50 -10.57 -11.10 -5.58
C THR A 50 -11.29 -9.76 -5.40
N TYR A 51 -12.47 -9.63 -6.00
CA TYR A 51 -13.29 -8.42 -5.89
C TYR A 51 -13.51 -7.97 -4.43
N TRP A 52 -13.87 -8.90 -3.53
CA TRP A 52 -14.11 -8.60 -2.12
C TRP A 52 -12.83 -8.20 -1.37
N GLU A 53 -11.74 -8.91 -1.62
CA GLU A 53 -10.44 -8.60 -1.01
C GLU A 53 -9.90 -7.25 -1.50
N ARG A 54 -10.11 -6.89 -2.77
CA ARG A 54 -9.75 -5.57 -3.29
C ARG A 54 -10.45 -4.46 -2.53
N ASP A 55 -11.78 -4.55 -2.40
CA ASP A 55 -12.55 -3.54 -1.69
C ASP A 55 -12.17 -3.47 -0.21
N ILE A 56 -12.16 -4.60 0.47
CA ILE A 56 -12.02 -4.63 1.92
C ILE A 56 -10.58 -4.49 2.37
N LEU A 57 -9.66 -5.21 1.74
CA LEU A 57 -8.26 -5.21 2.13
C LEU A 57 -7.49 -4.03 1.51
N PHE A 58 -7.43 -3.97 0.17
CA PHE A 58 -6.58 -2.99 -0.50
C PHE A 58 -7.12 -1.57 -0.36
N ILE A 59 -8.42 -1.37 -0.59
CA ILE A 59 -9.05 -0.04 -0.58
C ILE A 59 -9.33 0.39 0.86
N ARG A 60 -10.18 -0.35 1.59
CA ARG A 60 -10.69 0.11 2.89
C ARG A 60 -9.75 -0.12 4.05
N THR A 61 -8.79 -1.04 3.94
CA THR A 61 -7.84 -1.32 5.02
C THR A 61 -6.49 -0.69 4.74
N TRP A 62 -5.85 -1.07 3.65
CA TRP A 62 -4.49 -0.60 3.37
C TRP A 62 -4.45 0.84 2.87
N SER A 63 -5.21 1.17 1.80
CA SER A 63 -5.17 2.52 1.22
C SER A 63 -5.80 3.56 2.15
N TRP A 64 -6.81 3.18 2.91
CA TRP A 64 -7.34 4.01 3.97
C TRP A 64 -6.34 4.17 5.14
N GLY A 65 -5.69 3.10 5.57
CA GLY A 65 -4.65 3.14 6.61
C GLY A 65 -3.47 4.04 6.27
N ALA A 66 -3.06 4.01 5.00
CA ALA A 66 -2.05 4.90 4.43
C ALA A 66 -2.55 6.33 4.24
N ARG A 67 -3.83 6.61 4.46
CA ARG A 67 -4.45 7.92 4.21
C ARG A 67 -4.39 8.36 2.74
N TYR A 68 -4.24 7.41 1.79
CA TYR A 68 -4.27 7.72 0.37
C TYR A 68 -5.68 8.05 -0.10
N ILE A 69 -6.65 7.29 0.33
CA ILE A 69 -8.03 7.47 -0.08
C ILE A 69 -8.96 7.59 1.12
N PHE A 70 -10.03 8.33 0.90
CA PHE A 70 -11.19 8.39 1.74
C PHE A 70 -12.38 7.76 1.02
N ARG A 71 -13.22 7.06 1.76
CA ARG A 71 -14.46 6.47 1.27
C ARG A 71 -15.64 6.95 2.10
N PRO A 72 -16.56 7.74 1.53
CA PRO A 72 -17.62 8.37 2.32
C PRO A 72 -18.72 7.42 2.82
N ILE A 73 -18.85 6.21 2.25
CA ILE A 73 -20.02 5.35 2.49
C ILE A 73 -19.80 4.28 3.56
N SER A 74 -18.56 3.92 3.86
CA SER A 74 -18.26 2.92 4.90
C SER A 74 -16.85 3.13 5.43
N GLY A 75 -16.74 3.17 6.73
CA GLY A 75 -15.44 3.27 7.38
C GLY A 75 -14.54 2.05 7.18
N PRO A 76 -13.34 2.11 7.73
CA PRO A 76 -12.40 1.02 7.64
C PRO A 76 -12.95 -0.22 8.30
N GLN A 77 -13.02 -1.28 7.54
CA GLN A 77 -13.53 -2.57 8.02
C GLN A 77 -12.65 -3.15 9.13
N VAL A 78 -11.37 -2.81 9.12
CA VAL A 78 -10.39 -3.27 10.10
C VAL A 78 -10.76 -2.90 11.55
N LEU A 79 -11.57 -1.85 11.73
CA LEU A 79 -11.97 -1.34 13.04
C LEU A 79 -13.37 -1.77 13.46
N GLN A 80 -14.08 -2.54 12.63
CA GLN A 80 -15.42 -3.02 12.95
C GLN A 80 -15.37 -4.35 13.70
N ASP A 81 -16.11 -4.43 14.81
CA ASP A 81 -16.08 -5.57 15.73
C ASP A 81 -16.79 -6.82 15.21
N TYR A 82 -17.65 -6.69 14.20
CA TYR A 82 -18.59 -7.76 13.82
C TYR A 82 -18.28 -8.41 12.48
N ASN A 83 -17.10 -8.16 11.90
CA ASN A 83 -16.94 -8.50 10.51
C ASN A 83 -15.96 -9.62 10.23
N ASP A 84 -16.44 -10.62 9.51
CA ASP A 84 -15.68 -11.77 9.06
C ASP A 84 -14.82 -11.52 7.80
N TYR A 85 -14.75 -10.29 7.29
CA TYR A 85 -13.94 -9.99 6.11
C TYR A 85 -12.44 -10.26 6.32
N MET A 86 -11.96 -10.12 7.54
CA MET A 86 -10.59 -10.53 7.85
C MET A 86 -10.44 -12.04 7.90
N SER A 87 -11.53 -12.79 8.09
CA SER A 87 -11.58 -14.24 7.95
C SER A 87 -11.30 -14.68 6.52
N ASP A 88 -11.89 -14.02 5.54
CA ASP A 88 -11.68 -14.33 4.13
C ASP A 88 -10.23 -14.06 3.73
N TYR A 89 -9.69 -12.92 4.14
CA TYR A 89 -8.27 -12.61 3.89
C TYR A 89 -7.33 -13.60 4.59
N TRP A 90 -7.62 -13.99 5.83
CA TRP A 90 -6.84 -15.00 6.55
C TRP A 90 -6.81 -16.33 5.80
N GLN A 91 -7.95 -16.77 5.28
CA GLN A 91 -8.06 -18.03 4.52
C GLN A 91 -7.34 -17.93 3.17
N SER A 92 -7.54 -16.84 2.46
CA SER A 92 -6.87 -16.59 1.18
C SER A 92 -5.36 -16.55 1.34
N LEU A 93 -4.85 -15.80 2.32
CA LEU A 93 -3.43 -15.74 2.65
C LEU A 93 -2.87 -17.11 3.01
N ALA A 94 -3.60 -17.90 3.82
CA ALA A 94 -3.21 -19.27 4.16
C ALA A 94 -3.15 -20.16 2.91
N THR A 95 -4.08 -20.01 1.96
CA THR A 95 -4.10 -20.74 0.69
C THR A 95 -2.91 -20.36 -0.19
N TRP A 96 -2.61 -19.07 -0.31
CA TRP A 96 -1.44 -18.60 -1.09
C TRP A 96 -0.12 -19.12 -0.51
N ILE A 97 0.02 -19.07 0.81
CA ILE A 97 1.19 -19.60 1.52
C ILE A 97 1.27 -21.12 1.36
N PHE A 98 0.14 -21.83 1.43
CA PHE A 98 0.08 -23.28 1.23
C PHE A 98 0.55 -23.65 -0.18
N ASN A 99 0.05 -23.02 -1.22
CA ASN A 99 0.45 -23.29 -2.61
C ASN A 99 1.96 -23.05 -2.80
N ALA A 100 2.50 -21.97 -2.27
CA ALA A 100 3.94 -21.71 -2.31
C ALA A 100 4.75 -22.75 -1.51
N SER A 101 4.21 -23.21 -0.37
CA SER A 101 4.87 -24.24 0.47
C SER A 101 4.86 -25.61 -0.19
N GLU A 102 3.77 -25.99 -0.85
CA GLU A 102 3.68 -27.25 -1.62
C GLU A 102 4.59 -27.21 -2.85
N ALA A 103 4.71 -26.06 -3.54
CA ALA A 103 5.68 -25.90 -4.61
C ALA A 103 7.11 -26.18 -4.13
N ILE A 104 7.48 -25.72 -2.94
CA ILE A 104 8.77 -25.99 -2.33
C ILE A 104 8.90 -27.47 -1.98
N ARG A 105 7.94 -28.04 -1.26
CA ARG A 105 7.98 -29.44 -0.78
C ARG A 105 8.08 -30.43 -1.94
N ILE A 106 7.18 -30.33 -2.91
CA ILE A 106 7.13 -31.23 -4.07
C ILE A 106 8.39 -31.04 -4.94
N GLY A 107 8.81 -29.78 -5.15
CA GLY A 107 10.01 -29.48 -5.92
C GLY A 107 11.27 -30.07 -5.27
N GLU A 108 11.45 -29.92 -3.95
CA GLU A 108 12.58 -30.52 -3.21
C GLU A 108 12.56 -32.05 -3.24
N GLN A 109 11.36 -32.66 -3.10
CA GLN A 109 11.21 -34.10 -3.19
C GLN A 109 11.63 -34.62 -4.56
N ARG A 110 11.15 -34.02 -5.65
CA ARG A 110 11.51 -34.43 -7.02
C ARG A 110 13.00 -34.24 -7.32
N ILE A 111 13.62 -33.19 -6.76
CA ILE A 111 15.07 -32.99 -6.88
C ILE A 111 15.80 -34.11 -6.17
N ALA A 112 15.37 -34.48 -4.96
CA ALA A 112 15.98 -35.57 -4.19
C ALA A 112 15.83 -36.94 -4.88
N ASP A 113 14.67 -37.19 -5.49
CA ASP A 113 14.37 -38.44 -6.21
C ASP A 113 14.96 -38.49 -7.63
N GLY A 114 15.58 -37.41 -8.12
CA GLY A 114 16.14 -37.31 -9.45
C GLY A 114 15.09 -37.25 -10.57
N THR A 115 13.83 -36.93 -10.25
CA THR A 115 12.72 -36.85 -11.22
C THR A 115 12.40 -35.41 -11.63
N ALA A 116 13.11 -34.42 -11.05
CA ALA A 116 12.93 -33.02 -11.34
C ALA A 116 13.48 -32.60 -12.71
N GLY A 117 12.79 -31.69 -13.39
CA GLY A 117 13.34 -31.00 -14.56
C GLY A 117 14.50 -30.05 -14.19
N GLU A 118 15.28 -29.64 -15.20
CA GLU A 118 16.50 -28.84 -15.01
C GLU A 118 16.26 -27.51 -14.26
N SER A 119 15.13 -26.84 -14.52
CA SER A 119 14.76 -25.56 -13.91
C SER A 119 14.07 -25.67 -12.55
N ALA A 120 13.74 -26.87 -12.08
CA ALA A 120 12.96 -27.09 -10.86
C ALA A 120 13.61 -26.43 -9.63
N GLY A 121 14.95 -26.46 -9.54
CA GLY A 121 15.68 -25.81 -8.46
C GLY A 121 15.42 -24.32 -8.38
N ASN A 122 15.34 -23.64 -9.52
CA ASN A 122 15.02 -22.22 -9.56
C ASN A 122 13.58 -21.93 -9.14
N TYR A 123 12.59 -22.70 -9.61
CA TYR A 123 11.20 -22.54 -9.18
C TYR A 123 11.01 -22.74 -7.67
N VAL A 124 11.73 -23.69 -7.06
CA VAL A 124 11.75 -23.88 -5.61
C VAL A 124 12.25 -22.61 -4.90
N GLN A 125 13.31 -21.98 -5.38
CA GLN A 125 13.84 -20.76 -4.76
C GLN A 125 12.93 -19.55 -4.99
N MET A 126 12.33 -19.42 -6.18
CA MET A 126 11.30 -18.40 -6.44
C MET A 126 10.11 -18.54 -5.50
N ALA A 127 9.65 -19.78 -5.26
CA ALA A 127 8.57 -20.06 -4.31
C ALA A 127 8.97 -19.70 -2.86
N ARG A 128 10.25 -19.91 -2.46
CA ARG A 128 10.76 -19.46 -1.16
C ARG A 128 10.72 -17.93 -1.02
N ILE A 129 11.15 -17.20 -2.04
CA ILE A 129 11.12 -15.71 -2.03
C ILE A 129 9.68 -15.23 -1.92
N TRP A 130 8.77 -15.79 -2.71
CA TRP A 130 7.36 -15.40 -2.68
C TRP A 130 6.69 -15.73 -1.33
N ARG A 131 6.91 -16.94 -0.81
CA ARG A 131 6.39 -17.34 0.51
C ARG A 131 6.92 -16.45 1.63
N ALA A 132 8.20 -16.07 1.58
CA ALA A 132 8.79 -15.16 2.55
C ALA A 132 8.15 -13.77 2.50
N HIS A 133 7.80 -13.27 1.30
CA HIS A 133 7.00 -12.05 1.14
C HIS A 133 5.63 -12.19 1.84
N LEU A 134 4.90 -13.27 1.58
CA LEU A 134 3.59 -13.52 2.19
C LEU A 134 3.67 -13.65 3.72
N PHE A 135 4.70 -14.28 4.27
CA PHE A 135 4.90 -14.36 5.72
C PHE A 135 5.18 -12.99 6.34
N SER A 136 5.94 -12.13 5.66
CA SER A 136 6.15 -10.76 6.14
C SER A 136 4.85 -9.94 6.12
N GLU A 137 4.01 -10.11 5.10
CA GLU A 137 2.69 -9.49 5.03
C GLU A 137 1.76 -10.00 6.14
N ALA A 138 1.74 -11.32 6.40
CA ALA A 138 0.98 -11.91 7.50
C ALA A 138 1.39 -11.32 8.87
N ALA A 139 2.70 -11.21 9.12
CA ALA A 139 3.23 -10.64 10.34
C ALA A 139 2.92 -9.14 10.48
N ASP A 140 2.98 -8.37 9.38
CA ASP A 140 2.63 -6.94 9.36
C ASP A 140 1.14 -6.68 9.60
N MET A 141 0.29 -7.63 9.20
CA MET A 141 -1.16 -7.52 9.32
C MET A 141 -1.67 -8.05 10.65
N PHE A 142 -1.33 -9.27 11.01
CA PHE A 142 -1.90 -9.98 12.18
C PHE A 142 -0.97 -10.00 13.40
N GLY A 143 0.33 -9.86 13.19
CA GLY A 143 1.35 -10.12 14.21
C GLY A 143 1.75 -11.60 14.26
N PRO A 144 1.72 -12.26 15.45
CA PRO A 144 1.97 -13.69 15.55
C PRO A 144 1.12 -14.49 14.55
N TYR A 145 1.75 -15.45 13.85
CA TYR A 145 1.13 -16.22 12.79
C TYR A 145 1.70 -17.65 12.76
N PRO A 146 0.95 -18.69 12.35
CA PRO A 146 1.47 -20.06 12.28
C PRO A 146 2.38 -20.28 11.06
N ALA A 147 3.40 -19.43 10.89
CA ALA A 147 4.25 -19.38 9.71
C ALA A 147 5.22 -20.56 9.60
N ILE A 148 6.04 -20.78 10.64
CA ILE A 148 7.21 -21.66 10.54
C ILE A 148 6.83 -23.14 10.50
N LYS A 149 5.81 -23.54 11.24
CA LYS A 149 5.36 -24.92 11.38
C LYS A 149 4.01 -25.20 10.74
N GLY A 150 3.24 -24.16 10.43
CA GLY A 150 1.86 -24.26 9.97
C GLY A 150 1.66 -24.87 8.60
N PHE A 151 2.67 -24.78 7.76
CA PHE A 151 2.59 -25.21 6.36
C PHE A 151 3.55 -26.36 6.06
N LYS A 152 3.80 -27.20 7.06
CA LYS A 152 4.66 -28.41 6.96
C LYS A 152 3.85 -29.66 7.21
N GLY A 153 2.96 -30.02 6.29
CA GLY A 153 2.18 -31.26 6.38
C GLY A 153 0.77 -31.06 6.93
N THR A 154 0.19 -32.12 7.49
CA THR A 154 -1.23 -32.23 7.88
C THR A 154 -1.50 -31.83 9.34
N ALA A 155 -0.69 -30.99 9.96
CA ALA A 155 -0.92 -30.58 11.33
C ALA A 155 -2.22 -29.77 11.44
N GLU A 156 -3.22 -30.33 12.12
CA GLU A 156 -4.32 -29.55 12.63
C GLU A 156 -3.77 -28.62 13.73
N ASN A 157 -4.18 -27.36 13.75
CA ASN A 157 -3.79 -26.38 14.76
C ASN A 157 -2.26 -26.21 14.93
N PRO A 158 -1.56 -25.72 13.90
CA PRO A 158 -0.11 -25.50 13.99
C PRO A 158 0.23 -24.39 15.00
N PRO A 159 1.36 -24.51 15.73
CA PRO A 159 1.74 -23.50 16.70
C PRO A 159 2.06 -22.16 16.02
N PHE A 160 1.67 -21.09 16.69
CA PHE A 160 2.01 -19.73 16.28
C PHE A 160 3.49 -19.43 16.51
N SER A 161 4.04 -18.53 15.73
CA SER A 161 5.37 -17.95 15.87
C SER A 161 5.25 -16.46 16.16
N SER A 162 6.15 -15.93 16.97
CA SER A 162 6.21 -14.48 17.23
C SER A 162 6.61 -13.70 15.97
N VAL A 163 6.38 -12.38 16.00
CA VAL A 163 6.79 -11.50 14.90
C VAL A 163 8.30 -11.59 14.66
N GLU A 164 9.09 -11.65 15.73
CA GLU A 164 10.54 -11.77 15.66
C GLU A 164 10.98 -13.07 15.00
N GLU A 165 10.40 -14.20 15.42
CA GLU A 165 10.70 -15.52 14.86
C GLU A 165 10.31 -15.59 13.38
N ILE A 166 9.17 -15.00 12.99
CA ILE A 166 8.74 -14.96 11.60
C ILE A 166 9.75 -14.18 10.75
N TYR A 167 10.17 -13.00 11.19
CA TYR A 167 11.11 -12.19 10.44
C TYR A 167 12.53 -12.76 10.42
N GLU A 168 12.94 -13.49 11.45
CA GLU A 168 14.18 -14.26 11.44
C GLU A 168 14.13 -15.38 10.40
N TYR A 169 13.03 -16.13 10.38
CA TYR A 169 12.79 -17.18 9.38
C TYR A 169 12.74 -16.61 7.96
N VAL A 170 12.04 -15.48 7.76
CA VAL A 170 11.94 -14.80 6.47
C VAL A 170 13.31 -14.38 5.93
N ASP A 171 14.17 -13.75 6.77
CA ASP A 171 15.52 -13.36 6.33
C ASP A 171 16.38 -14.60 5.97
N GLY A 172 16.29 -15.67 6.76
CA GLY A 172 16.96 -16.94 6.47
C GLY A 172 16.52 -17.59 5.15
N GLU A 173 15.20 -17.65 4.89
CA GLU A 173 14.63 -18.18 3.65
C GLU A 173 15.03 -17.34 2.42
N LEU A 174 14.98 -16.03 2.53
CA LEU A 174 15.38 -15.11 1.45
C LEU A 174 16.87 -15.26 1.14
N LYS A 175 17.73 -15.28 2.16
CA LYS A 175 19.18 -15.48 2.00
C LYS A 175 19.47 -16.83 1.33
N LEU A 176 18.84 -17.90 1.79
CA LEU A 176 18.98 -19.23 1.22
C LEU A 176 18.57 -19.24 -0.25
N ALA A 177 17.39 -18.71 -0.55
CA ALA A 177 16.83 -18.70 -1.88
C ALA A 177 17.72 -17.92 -2.89
N VAL A 178 18.11 -16.70 -2.53
CA VAL A 178 18.98 -15.86 -3.38
C VAL A 178 20.32 -16.54 -3.66
N THR A 179 20.88 -17.26 -2.66
CA THR A 179 22.15 -17.98 -2.81
C THR A 179 22.02 -19.19 -3.71
N LYS A 180 20.86 -19.88 -3.68
CA LYS A 180 20.63 -21.11 -4.45
C LYS A 180 20.04 -20.90 -5.86
N LEU A 181 19.54 -19.71 -6.17
CA LEU A 181 19.13 -19.37 -7.52
C LEU A 181 20.31 -19.49 -8.49
N ASP A 182 20.17 -20.32 -9.51
CA ASP A 182 21.23 -20.66 -10.48
C ASP A 182 20.93 -20.02 -11.85
N GLU A 183 21.68 -18.96 -12.15
CA GLU A 183 21.55 -18.21 -13.41
C GLU A 183 22.00 -19.01 -14.64
N SER A 184 22.74 -20.11 -14.46
CA SER A 184 23.16 -20.98 -15.57
C SER A 184 22.03 -21.92 -16.04
N LYS A 185 20.98 -22.08 -15.24
CA LYS A 185 19.84 -22.94 -15.52
C LYS A 185 18.64 -22.11 -15.96
N GLU A 186 18.58 -21.81 -17.24
CA GLU A 186 17.48 -21.07 -17.84
C GLU A 186 16.15 -21.81 -17.71
N ILE A 187 15.08 -21.05 -17.48
CA ILE A 187 13.71 -21.56 -17.58
C ILE A 187 13.33 -21.60 -19.06
N LYS A 188 13.06 -22.81 -19.59
CA LYS A 188 12.72 -23.05 -20.98
C LYS A 188 11.29 -23.57 -21.13
N GLY A 189 10.68 -23.32 -22.29
CA GLY A 189 9.33 -23.78 -22.60
C GLY A 189 8.23 -22.86 -22.13
N ASN A 190 7.14 -23.42 -21.60
CA ASN A 190 6.06 -22.62 -21.01
C ASN A 190 6.55 -22.03 -19.70
N ILE A 191 6.65 -20.70 -19.65
CA ILE A 191 7.16 -19.97 -18.50
C ILE A 191 5.99 -19.57 -17.63
N TYR A 192 5.91 -20.16 -16.44
CA TYR A 192 4.92 -19.83 -15.41
C TYR A 192 5.56 -18.91 -14.39
N ASP A 193 5.72 -17.64 -14.74
CA ASP A 193 6.25 -16.61 -13.85
C ASP A 193 5.61 -15.26 -14.17
N ALA A 194 4.65 -14.87 -13.35
CA ALA A 194 3.91 -13.63 -13.49
C ALA A 194 4.74 -12.36 -13.22
N PHE A 195 5.85 -12.48 -12.46
CA PHE A 195 6.71 -11.34 -12.15
C PHE A 195 7.67 -11.00 -13.28
N TYR A 196 8.52 -11.96 -13.68
CA TYR A 196 9.71 -11.68 -14.46
C TYR A 196 9.89 -12.59 -15.68
N ALA A 197 8.88 -13.39 -16.02
CA ALA A 197 8.92 -14.30 -17.14
C ALA A 197 10.18 -15.22 -17.13
N GLY A 198 10.57 -15.69 -15.94
CA GLY A 198 11.70 -16.62 -15.77
C GLY A 198 13.08 -15.97 -15.62
N ASP A 199 13.16 -14.65 -15.50
CA ASP A 199 14.44 -13.95 -15.28
C ASP A 199 14.96 -14.16 -13.85
N ILE A 200 15.91 -15.07 -13.72
CA ILE A 200 16.51 -15.47 -12.43
C ILE A 200 17.27 -14.31 -11.76
N LYS A 201 17.90 -13.43 -12.54
CA LYS A 201 18.62 -12.27 -11.99
C LYS A 201 17.67 -11.30 -11.30
N LYS A 202 16.51 -11.06 -11.92
CA LYS A 202 15.49 -10.20 -11.31
C LYS A 202 14.90 -10.80 -10.04
N TRP A 203 14.69 -12.12 -9.98
CA TRP A 203 14.29 -12.80 -8.75
C TRP A 203 15.33 -12.67 -7.64
N LYS A 204 16.63 -12.76 -7.93
CA LYS A 204 17.69 -12.48 -6.96
C LYS A 204 17.61 -11.06 -6.41
N LYS A 205 17.46 -10.07 -7.31
CA LYS A 205 17.29 -8.67 -6.92
C LYS A 205 16.07 -8.48 -6.03
N TYR A 206 14.94 -9.11 -6.37
CA TYR A 206 13.73 -9.05 -5.58
C TYR A 206 13.93 -9.62 -4.17
N GLY A 207 14.50 -10.81 -4.06
CA GLY A 207 14.79 -11.43 -2.76
C GLY A 207 15.71 -10.55 -1.88
N ASN A 208 16.80 -10.01 -2.45
CA ASN A 208 17.70 -9.11 -1.74
C ASN A 208 16.98 -7.81 -1.30
N SER A 209 16.13 -7.25 -2.17
CA SER A 209 15.42 -5.99 -1.88
C SER A 209 14.38 -6.15 -0.76
N ILE A 210 13.66 -7.30 -0.72
CA ILE A 210 12.77 -7.63 0.40
C ILE A 210 13.56 -7.73 1.71
N ARG A 211 14.78 -8.27 1.70
CA ARG A 211 15.64 -8.33 2.91
C ARG A 211 15.91 -6.95 3.49
N LEU A 212 16.16 -5.94 2.66
CA LEU A 212 16.31 -4.56 3.12
C LEU A 212 15.02 -4.04 3.78
N ARG A 213 13.87 -4.28 3.15
CA ARG A 213 12.55 -3.89 3.69
C ARG A 213 12.32 -4.53 5.06
N CYS A 214 12.49 -5.85 5.16
CA CYS A 214 12.31 -6.61 6.39
C CYS A 214 13.28 -6.18 7.50
N ALA A 215 14.55 -5.94 7.17
CA ALA A 215 15.54 -5.45 8.12
C ALA A 215 15.17 -4.07 8.68
N MET A 216 14.65 -3.17 7.83
CA MET A 216 14.25 -1.83 8.25
C MET A 216 13.06 -1.85 9.23
N ARG A 217 12.18 -2.87 9.20
CA ARG A 217 11.14 -3.05 10.24
C ARG A 217 11.74 -3.05 11.65
N PHE A 218 12.91 -3.66 11.81
CA PHE A 218 13.58 -3.84 13.10
C PHE A 218 14.58 -2.71 13.43
N GLN A 219 14.49 -1.57 12.77
CA GLN A 219 15.39 -0.42 12.99
C GLN A 219 15.46 0.02 14.46
N ARG A 220 14.37 -0.14 15.22
CA ARG A 220 14.28 0.22 16.64
C ARG A 220 14.51 -0.94 17.61
N VAL A 221 14.78 -2.14 17.10
CA VAL A 221 14.93 -3.36 17.92
C VAL A 221 16.40 -3.69 18.10
N GLY A 222 17.05 -3.01 19.02
CA GLY A 222 18.48 -3.17 19.27
C GLY A 222 19.29 -3.05 17.98
N ASP A 223 20.26 -3.93 17.77
CA ASP A 223 21.10 -3.99 16.57
C ASP A 223 20.54 -4.90 15.46
N THR A 224 19.39 -5.54 15.70
CA THR A 224 18.84 -6.57 14.80
C THR A 224 18.62 -6.02 13.38
N GLY A 225 17.98 -4.87 13.26
CA GLY A 225 17.73 -4.24 11.98
C GLY A 225 19.02 -3.92 11.23
N LYS A 226 19.98 -3.32 11.93
CA LYS A 226 21.30 -2.96 11.37
C LYS A 226 22.04 -4.20 10.86
N GLN A 227 22.16 -5.22 11.69
CA GLN A 227 22.90 -6.45 11.34
C GLN A 227 22.31 -7.14 10.11
N ARG A 228 20.98 -7.30 10.05
CA ARG A 228 20.29 -7.89 8.90
C ARG A 228 20.44 -7.04 7.63
N PHE A 229 20.33 -5.73 7.76
CA PHE A 229 20.46 -4.81 6.64
C PHE A 229 21.86 -4.83 6.04
N GLU A 230 22.89 -4.64 6.87
CA GLU A 230 24.29 -4.67 6.45
C GLU A 230 24.71 -6.03 5.88
N GLN A 231 24.14 -7.12 6.42
CA GLN A 231 24.36 -8.45 5.87
C GLN A 231 23.72 -8.60 4.48
N ALA A 232 22.51 -8.06 4.28
CA ALA A 232 21.86 -8.07 2.96
C ALA A 232 22.65 -7.26 1.93
N VAL A 233 23.18 -6.10 2.31
CA VAL A 233 24.06 -5.28 1.45
C VAL A 233 25.33 -6.04 1.07
N LYS A 234 25.96 -6.72 2.04
CA LYS A 234 27.16 -7.54 1.81
C LYS A 234 26.85 -8.73 0.88
N ASP A 235 25.75 -9.46 1.11
CA ASP A 235 25.39 -10.64 0.35
C ASP A 235 25.01 -10.28 -1.11
N ALA A 236 24.43 -9.11 -1.35
CA ALA A 236 24.12 -8.61 -2.68
C ALA A 236 25.38 -8.27 -3.51
N GLY A 237 26.52 -8.02 -2.85
CA GLY A 237 27.81 -7.77 -3.46
C GLY A 237 27.98 -6.40 -4.12
N SER A 238 26.92 -5.86 -4.72
CA SER A 238 26.90 -4.54 -5.34
C SER A 238 25.48 -3.97 -5.32
N LEU A 239 25.35 -2.69 -5.69
CA LEU A 239 24.07 -2.03 -5.85
C LEU A 239 23.16 -2.74 -6.88
N GLU A 240 23.76 -3.28 -7.95
CA GLU A 240 23.05 -4.03 -9.00
C GLU A 240 22.46 -5.36 -8.51
N GLY A 241 22.82 -5.81 -7.32
CA GLY A 241 22.18 -6.95 -6.64
C GLY A 241 20.79 -6.65 -6.07
N PHE A 242 20.33 -5.40 -6.16
CA PHE A 242 19.00 -4.95 -5.73
C PHE A 242 18.16 -4.45 -6.91
N ILE A 243 16.87 -4.23 -6.66
CA ILE A 243 15.98 -3.54 -7.61
C ILE A 243 16.33 -2.05 -7.59
N VAL A 244 17.08 -1.60 -8.57
CA VAL A 244 17.54 -0.21 -8.73
C VAL A 244 17.15 0.41 -10.06
N ASN A 245 16.77 -0.38 -11.04
CA ASN A 245 16.29 0.06 -12.34
C ASN A 245 14.79 -0.22 -12.45
N LYS A 246 14.04 0.61 -13.18
CA LYS A 246 12.60 0.43 -13.36
C LYS A 246 12.20 -0.89 -14.04
N GLU A 247 13.08 -1.42 -14.89
CA GLU A 247 12.90 -2.69 -15.58
C GLU A 247 12.97 -3.91 -14.65
N ASP A 248 13.54 -3.71 -13.44
CA ASP A 248 13.64 -4.73 -12.40
C ASP A 248 12.47 -4.67 -11.40
N ASN A 249 11.60 -3.67 -11.50
CA ASN A 249 10.47 -3.51 -10.60
C ASN A 249 9.65 -4.80 -10.49
N ALA A 250 9.41 -5.25 -9.26
CA ALA A 250 8.57 -6.39 -9.00
C ALA A 250 7.11 -5.99 -9.18
N SER A 251 6.53 -6.38 -10.30
CA SER A 251 5.14 -6.08 -10.64
C SER A 251 4.47 -7.25 -11.34
N VAL A 252 3.17 -7.40 -11.15
CA VAL A 252 2.37 -8.50 -11.70
C VAL A 252 1.20 -7.92 -12.48
N ALA A 253 0.92 -8.47 -13.66
CA ALA A 253 -0.29 -8.15 -14.41
C ALA A 253 -1.50 -8.54 -13.56
N GLN A 254 -2.50 -7.68 -13.52
CA GLN A 254 -3.70 -7.95 -12.74
C GLN A 254 -4.56 -9.03 -13.43
N ALA A 255 -5.52 -9.60 -12.72
CA ALA A 255 -6.27 -10.78 -13.17
C ALA A 255 -7.06 -10.55 -14.47
N SER A 256 -7.39 -9.31 -14.80
CA SER A 256 -8.00 -8.93 -16.07
C SER A 256 -7.02 -8.11 -16.90
N ILE A 257 -6.91 -8.42 -18.17
CA ILE A 257 -6.17 -7.61 -19.16
C ILE A 257 -7.06 -6.59 -19.86
N SER A 258 -8.25 -6.31 -19.28
CA SER A 258 -9.17 -5.34 -19.86
C SER A 258 -8.57 -3.93 -19.81
N THR A 259 -8.74 -3.21 -20.92
CA THR A 259 -8.43 -1.78 -21.03
C THR A 259 -9.59 -0.90 -20.59
N GLU A 260 -10.75 -1.51 -20.28
CA GLU A 260 -11.89 -0.80 -19.74
C GLU A 260 -11.61 -0.40 -18.30
N ASP A 261 -12.12 0.76 -17.94
CA ASP A 261 -12.07 1.23 -16.58
C ASP A 261 -12.74 0.22 -15.63
N ASP A 262 -12.17 0.04 -14.45
CA ASP A 262 -12.65 -0.82 -13.36
C ASP A 262 -12.65 -2.33 -13.62
N ALA A 263 -12.16 -2.78 -14.75
CA ALA A 263 -12.12 -4.20 -15.04
C ALA A 263 -10.85 -4.86 -14.49
N GLY A 264 -10.94 -5.44 -13.31
CA GLY A 264 -9.91 -6.33 -12.76
C GLY A 264 -8.73 -5.68 -12.05
N SER A 265 -8.72 -4.35 -11.86
CA SER A 265 -7.72 -3.64 -11.06
C SER A 265 -7.97 -3.83 -9.55
N VAL A 266 -6.93 -3.67 -8.73
CA VAL A 266 -7.07 -3.55 -7.26
C VAL A 266 -7.88 -2.31 -6.86
N PHE A 267 -8.05 -1.35 -7.76
CA PHE A 267 -8.91 -0.18 -7.61
C PHE A 267 -10.28 -0.33 -8.32
N ASP A 268 -10.63 -1.56 -8.72
CA ASP A 268 -11.91 -1.87 -9.34
C ASP A 268 -13.04 -1.82 -8.32
N CYS A 269 -13.55 -0.62 -8.09
CA CYS A 269 -14.63 -0.37 -7.15
C CYS A 269 -15.32 0.96 -7.52
N ASP A 270 -16.13 0.94 -8.58
CA ASP A 270 -16.62 2.14 -9.24
C ASP A 270 -17.70 2.91 -8.46
N TYR A 271 -18.54 2.21 -7.71
CA TYR A 271 -19.63 2.82 -6.94
C TYR A 271 -19.14 3.58 -5.70
N ILE A 272 -17.81 3.61 -5.50
CA ILE A 272 -17.21 4.19 -4.32
C ILE A 272 -16.12 5.15 -4.73
N GLY A 273 -16.34 6.41 -4.48
CA GLY A 273 -15.28 7.40 -4.64
C GLY A 273 -14.05 7.03 -3.81
N MET A 274 -12.93 6.85 -4.48
CA MET A 274 -11.62 6.74 -3.85
C MET A 274 -11.00 8.13 -3.78
N GLN A 275 -11.65 8.99 -2.97
CA GLN A 275 -11.35 10.41 -2.90
C GLN A 275 -10.01 10.67 -2.21
N ILE A 276 -9.34 11.73 -2.64
CA ILE A 276 -8.12 12.22 -2.00
C ILE A 276 -8.39 12.62 -0.54
N THR A 277 -7.39 12.40 0.31
CA THR A 277 -7.48 12.77 1.73
C THR A 277 -6.79 14.09 2.05
N SER A 278 -7.11 14.67 3.20
CA SER A 278 -6.39 15.82 3.74
C SER A 278 -4.92 15.52 4.00
N THR A 279 -4.58 14.30 4.39
CA THR A 279 -3.18 13.88 4.56
C THR A 279 -2.41 14.05 3.24
N VAL A 280 -2.94 13.54 2.12
CA VAL A 280 -2.29 13.67 0.82
C VAL A 280 -2.19 15.13 0.39
N THR A 281 -3.28 15.91 0.50
CA THR A 281 -3.25 17.32 0.10
C THR A 281 -2.28 18.16 0.95
N ASN A 282 -2.24 17.92 2.27
CA ASN A 282 -1.32 18.63 3.16
C ASN A 282 0.15 18.29 2.89
N ILE A 283 0.44 17.06 2.48
CA ILE A 283 1.79 16.62 2.09
C ILE A 283 2.19 17.19 0.74
N ALA A 284 1.26 17.26 -0.23
CA ALA A 284 1.57 17.56 -1.62
C ALA A 284 1.52 19.07 -1.95
N PHE A 285 0.64 19.84 -1.30
CA PHE A 285 0.43 21.25 -1.61
C PHE A 285 1.64 22.11 -1.25
N GLY A 286 2.14 22.87 -2.22
CA GLY A 286 3.30 23.73 -2.09
C GLY A 286 4.64 23.00 -2.17
N LEU A 287 4.65 21.65 -2.21
CA LEU A 287 5.89 20.88 -2.17
C LEU A 287 6.60 20.89 -3.53
N GLY A 288 7.88 21.25 -3.51
CA GLY A 288 8.78 21.10 -4.65
C GLY A 288 8.77 22.23 -5.68
N GLY A 289 7.91 23.24 -5.53
CA GLY A 289 7.93 24.47 -6.33
C GLY A 289 7.60 24.33 -7.81
N ILE A 290 7.20 23.13 -8.28
CA ILE A 290 6.83 22.90 -9.69
C ILE A 290 5.43 23.45 -9.93
N ARG A 291 5.31 24.34 -10.91
CA ARG A 291 4.04 25.00 -11.21
C ARG A 291 3.20 24.19 -12.17
N LEU A 292 1.89 24.24 -11.98
CA LEU A 292 0.93 23.54 -12.84
C LEU A 292 1.01 24.02 -14.30
N GLU A 293 1.27 25.32 -14.52
CA GLU A 293 1.47 25.89 -15.85
C GLU A 293 2.69 25.29 -16.57
N ASP A 294 3.78 25.04 -15.83
CA ASP A 294 5.00 24.42 -16.39
C ASP A 294 4.76 22.95 -16.73
N MET A 295 3.95 22.27 -15.94
CA MET A 295 3.53 20.89 -16.22
C MET A 295 2.61 20.83 -17.45
N ALA A 296 1.68 21.77 -17.58
CA ALA A 296 0.74 21.85 -18.70
C ALA A 296 1.42 22.20 -20.02
N LYS A 297 2.53 22.94 -19.96
CA LYS A 297 3.25 23.35 -21.16
C LYS A 297 3.78 22.13 -21.92
N ASN A 298 3.29 21.94 -23.15
CA ASN A 298 3.62 20.80 -24.01
C ASN A 298 3.16 19.43 -23.43
N ALA A 299 2.16 19.43 -22.55
CA ALA A 299 1.57 18.19 -22.08
C ALA A 299 0.86 17.46 -23.23
N PRO A 300 1.01 16.13 -23.38
CA PRO A 300 0.22 15.35 -24.32
C PRO A 300 -1.29 15.53 -24.08
N SER A 301 -2.11 15.41 -25.11
CA SER A 301 -3.57 15.55 -25.01
C SER A 301 -4.23 14.57 -24.04
N THR A 302 -3.59 13.44 -23.78
CA THR A 302 -4.02 12.40 -22.85
C THR A 302 -3.48 12.60 -21.42
N SER A 303 -2.67 13.63 -21.21
CA SER A 303 -2.06 13.90 -19.91
C SER A 303 -3.06 14.59 -18.98
N VAL A 304 -3.02 14.25 -17.69
CA VAL A 304 -3.76 14.96 -16.63
C VAL A 304 -3.38 16.45 -16.53
N TYR A 305 -2.23 16.84 -17.09
CA TYR A 305 -1.75 18.22 -17.11
C TYR A 305 -2.22 19.01 -18.34
N ASN A 306 -2.91 18.37 -19.30
CA ASN A 306 -3.42 19.07 -20.50
C ASN A 306 -4.67 19.89 -20.15
N LEU A 307 -4.46 20.99 -19.46
CA LEU A 307 -5.52 21.88 -19.00
C LEU A 307 -5.70 23.07 -19.97
N PRO A 308 -6.94 23.55 -20.17
CA PRO A 308 -7.18 24.77 -20.92
C PRO A 308 -6.46 25.98 -20.30
N GLN A 309 -5.92 26.87 -21.12
CA GLN A 309 -5.22 28.09 -20.66
C GLN A 309 -6.09 28.95 -19.75
N GLU A 310 -7.39 29.08 -20.06
CA GLU A 310 -8.35 29.82 -19.22
C GLU A 310 -8.40 29.28 -17.79
N VAL A 311 -8.27 27.96 -17.61
CA VAL A 311 -8.25 27.31 -16.28
C VAL A 311 -6.95 27.62 -15.55
N LEU A 312 -5.82 27.60 -16.27
CA LEU A 312 -4.52 27.93 -15.70
C LEU A 312 -4.45 29.40 -15.25
N ASP A 313 -5.02 30.31 -16.05
CA ASP A 313 -4.98 31.75 -15.77
C ASP A 313 -5.92 32.18 -14.64
N ASN A 314 -7.08 31.53 -14.52
CA ASN A 314 -8.17 32.00 -13.64
C ASN A 314 -8.56 30.95 -12.57
N GLY A 315 -8.18 29.70 -12.73
CA GLY A 315 -8.56 28.59 -11.85
C GLY A 315 -7.50 28.16 -10.83
N THR A 316 -6.29 28.71 -10.90
CA THR A 316 -5.18 28.30 -10.02
C THR A 316 -4.93 29.28 -8.88
N GLN A 317 -4.54 28.75 -7.73
CA GLN A 317 -4.07 29.53 -6.59
C GLN A 317 -2.80 28.88 -6.03
N SER A 318 -1.86 29.71 -5.55
CA SER A 318 -0.68 29.19 -4.87
C SER A 318 -1.02 28.70 -3.45
N PRO A 319 -0.79 27.43 -3.10
CA PRO A 319 -0.96 26.95 -1.73
C PRO A 319 -0.02 27.64 -0.73
N ASN A 320 1.07 28.24 -1.22
CA ASN A 320 2.02 28.99 -0.40
C ASN A 320 1.57 30.43 -0.10
N GLU A 321 0.49 30.91 -0.76
CA GLU A 321 -0.11 32.22 -0.54
C GLU A 321 -1.58 32.15 -0.09
N TYR A 322 -2.27 31.06 -0.45
CA TYR A 322 -3.71 30.90 -0.27
C TYR A 322 -4.03 29.60 0.45
N LEU A 323 -4.76 29.69 1.55
CA LEU A 323 -5.12 28.52 2.37
C LEU A 323 -6.37 27.82 1.86
N GLY A 324 -7.30 28.56 1.29
CA GLY A 324 -8.60 28.08 0.84
C GLY A 324 -9.75 28.89 1.41
N MET A 325 -10.96 28.44 1.12
CA MET A 325 -12.19 29.01 1.67
C MET A 325 -12.41 28.47 3.08
N TYR A 326 -12.49 29.38 4.06
CA TYR A 326 -12.80 29.03 5.43
C TYR A 326 -14.27 28.62 5.56
N LEU A 327 -14.48 27.43 6.06
CA LEU A 327 -15.80 26.88 6.31
C LEU A 327 -16.14 27.06 7.80
N PRO A 328 -17.06 27.99 8.14
CA PRO A 328 -17.51 28.11 9.53
C PRO A 328 -18.33 26.88 9.88
N GLY A 329 -17.87 26.10 10.76
CA GLY A 329 -18.56 24.89 11.14
C GLY A 329 -17.92 24.17 12.31
N ASP A 330 -18.58 23.15 12.73
CA ASP A 330 -18.18 22.30 13.82
C ASP A 330 -17.02 21.38 13.36
N LEU A 331 -15.85 21.99 13.09
CA LEU A 331 -14.65 21.19 12.99
C LEU A 331 -14.43 20.50 14.31
N PRO A 332 -14.39 19.17 14.32
CA PRO A 332 -14.08 18.48 15.55
C PRO A 332 -12.72 18.97 16.06
N ASN A 333 -12.65 19.30 17.35
CA ASN A 333 -11.39 19.70 17.98
C ASN A 333 -10.41 18.50 18.08
N LYS A 334 -10.21 17.83 16.96
CA LYS A 334 -9.47 16.57 16.80
C LYS A 334 -8.27 16.68 15.87
N THR A 335 -7.93 17.89 15.41
CA THR A 335 -6.79 18.11 14.51
C THR A 335 -5.80 19.12 15.07
N ASN A 336 -4.52 18.92 14.74
CA ASN A 336 -3.46 19.91 14.91
C ASN A 336 -3.20 20.69 13.60
N VAL A 337 -3.82 20.29 12.50
CA VAL A 337 -3.54 20.83 11.17
C VAL A 337 -4.60 21.88 10.83
N GLN A 338 -4.23 23.13 10.89
CA GLN A 338 -5.14 24.25 10.67
C GLN A 338 -5.79 24.23 9.28
N SER A 339 -5.09 23.76 8.25
CA SER A 339 -5.62 23.66 6.87
C SER A 339 -6.86 22.79 6.73
N VAL A 340 -7.13 21.90 7.68
CA VAL A 340 -8.32 21.04 7.69
C VAL A 340 -9.62 21.85 7.77
N GLY A 341 -9.58 23.05 8.32
CA GLY A 341 -10.73 23.99 8.37
C GLY A 341 -11.04 24.68 7.04
N TYR A 342 -10.35 24.32 5.97
CA TYR A 342 -10.41 25.04 4.72
C TYR A 342 -10.68 24.10 3.55
N PHE A 343 -11.55 24.56 2.65
CA PHE A 343 -11.76 23.95 1.35
C PHE A 343 -10.94 24.72 0.31
N PHE A 344 -10.06 24.03 -0.40
CA PHE A 344 -9.25 24.64 -1.42
C PHE A 344 -10.05 24.76 -2.72
N ASP A 345 -10.71 25.91 -2.92
CA ASP A 345 -11.67 26.19 -4.00
C ASP A 345 -10.99 26.59 -5.32
N ALA A 346 -9.84 25.97 -5.61
CA ALA A 346 -9.05 26.21 -6.82
C ALA A 346 -8.23 24.97 -7.20
N LEU A 347 -7.48 25.03 -8.30
CA LEU A 347 -6.36 24.12 -8.55
C LEU A 347 -5.09 24.64 -7.85
N PRO A 348 -4.31 23.77 -7.20
CA PRO A 348 -3.06 24.20 -6.60
C PRO A 348 -2.03 24.52 -7.67
N ARG A 349 -1.53 25.77 -7.67
CA ARG A 349 -0.49 26.19 -8.62
C ARG A 349 0.79 25.40 -8.42
N GLU A 350 1.22 25.22 -7.18
CA GLU A 350 2.35 24.40 -6.78
C GLU A 350 1.85 23.16 -6.05
N ILE A 351 2.13 21.99 -6.57
CA ILE A 351 1.79 20.70 -6.00
C ILE A 351 2.83 19.67 -6.43
N ASP A 352 3.08 18.67 -5.58
CA ASP A 352 3.89 17.54 -6.03
C ASP A 352 3.31 16.91 -7.30
N PRO A 353 4.06 16.90 -8.41
CA PRO A 353 3.52 16.50 -9.70
C PRO A 353 3.10 15.02 -9.76
N ARG A 354 3.69 14.15 -8.93
CA ARG A 354 3.32 12.73 -8.87
C ARG A 354 1.93 12.52 -8.30
N ILE A 355 1.49 13.39 -7.38
CA ILE A 355 0.13 13.34 -6.83
C ILE A 355 -0.91 13.67 -7.90
N LEU A 356 -0.66 14.66 -8.77
CA LEU A 356 -1.52 14.92 -9.93
C LEU A 356 -1.48 13.78 -10.96
N ALA A 357 -0.40 12.99 -11.02
CA ALA A 357 -0.36 11.80 -11.88
C ALA A 357 -1.21 10.65 -11.32
N VAL A 358 -1.45 10.62 -10.02
CA VAL A 358 -2.22 9.58 -9.34
C VAL A 358 -3.70 9.92 -9.24
N TYR A 359 -4.02 11.17 -8.86
CA TYR A 359 -5.41 11.61 -8.68
C TYR A 359 -5.86 12.44 -9.88
N HIS A 360 -7.03 12.12 -10.41
CA HIS A 360 -7.59 12.91 -11.49
C HIS A 360 -7.99 14.30 -11.00
N ILE A 361 -7.94 15.26 -11.91
CA ILE A 361 -8.48 16.61 -11.69
C ILE A 361 -9.96 16.59 -12.08
N PRO A 362 -10.90 16.91 -11.19
CA PRO A 362 -12.32 16.86 -11.47
C PRO A 362 -12.70 17.68 -12.72
N GLY A 363 -13.47 17.06 -13.62
CA GLY A 363 -13.88 17.69 -14.88
C GLY A 363 -12.86 17.62 -16.01
N TYR A 364 -11.66 17.08 -15.76
CA TYR A 364 -10.62 16.96 -16.78
C TYR A 364 -10.01 15.56 -16.82
N ASN A 365 -9.82 15.09 -18.02
CA ASN A 365 -8.87 14.08 -18.45
C ASN A 365 -8.92 12.70 -17.74
N ASP A 366 -10.08 12.32 -17.28
CA ASP A 366 -10.35 10.97 -16.92
C ASP A 366 -11.61 10.55 -17.66
N GLY A 367 -11.52 9.77 -18.73
CA GLY A 367 -12.60 9.42 -19.66
C GLY A 367 -13.91 8.97 -18.99
N ARG A 368 -13.86 8.58 -17.72
CA ARG A 368 -14.99 8.26 -16.87
C ARG A 368 -15.73 9.45 -16.31
N MET A 369 -15.05 10.53 -16.08
CA MET A 369 -15.55 11.71 -15.36
C MET A 369 -16.16 12.76 -16.30
N ASN A 370 -16.57 12.36 -17.51
CA ASN A 370 -17.46 13.13 -18.38
C ASN A 370 -18.86 13.36 -17.76
N PHE A 371 -19.03 13.10 -16.46
CA PHE A 371 -20.27 13.40 -15.74
C PHE A 371 -20.59 14.88 -15.66
N TYR A 372 -19.67 15.75 -16.06
CA TYR A 372 -19.79 17.20 -15.98
C TYR A 372 -19.82 17.88 -17.34
N SER A 373 -20.43 17.27 -18.33
CA SER A 373 -20.80 18.01 -19.53
C SER A 373 -21.93 18.99 -19.21
N GLY A 374 -21.59 20.15 -18.72
CA GLY A 374 -22.42 21.34 -18.87
C GLY A 374 -23.47 21.67 -17.80
N ASP A 375 -23.88 20.77 -16.95
CA ASP A 375 -24.85 21.09 -15.88
C ASP A 375 -24.12 21.43 -14.58
N ALA A 376 -23.41 22.53 -14.64
CA ALA A 376 -22.66 23.06 -13.53
C ALA A 376 -23.56 23.26 -12.31
N VAL A 377 -23.18 22.70 -11.17
CA VAL A 377 -23.71 23.13 -9.89
C VAL A 377 -23.11 24.52 -9.60
N GLU A 378 -23.76 25.56 -10.08
CA GLU A 378 -23.47 26.92 -9.65
C GLU A 378 -23.94 27.06 -8.21
N MET A 379 -23.03 27.48 -7.31
CA MET A 379 -23.37 27.73 -5.92
C MET A 379 -23.12 29.19 -5.60
N GLU A 380 -24.10 29.78 -4.96
CA GLU A 380 -24.02 31.18 -4.54
C GLU A 380 -23.58 31.29 -3.08
N TYR A 381 -22.90 32.39 -2.76
CA TYR A 381 -22.65 32.74 -1.37
C TYR A 381 -23.97 32.94 -0.62
N PRO A 382 -24.05 32.61 0.68
CA PRO A 382 -25.28 32.74 1.45
C PRO A 382 -25.88 34.16 1.46
N ASN A 383 -25.07 35.18 1.22
CA ASN A 383 -25.48 36.59 1.17
C ASN A 383 -25.85 37.09 -0.24
N GLY A 384 -25.84 36.23 -1.24
CA GLY A 384 -26.17 36.58 -2.62
C GLY A 384 -25.14 37.45 -3.34
N THR A 385 -23.92 37.61 -2.78
CA THR A 385 -22.91 38.54 -3.38
C THR A 385 -22.12 37.95 -4.53
N GLY A 386 -22.42 36.73 -4.98
CA GLY A 386 -21.73 36.08 -6.10
C GLY A 386 -21.71 34.58 -5.99
N LYS A 387 -20.99 33.95 -6.89
CA LYS A 387 -20.90 32.49 -6.95
C LYS A 387 -19.66 32.00 -6.23
N ILE A 388 -19.82 31.01 -5.35
CA ILE A 388 -18.73 30.33 -4.68
C ILE A 388 -17.91 29.55 -5.70
N TRP A 389 -18.62 28.99 -6.67
CA TRP A 389 -18.06 28.06 -7.61
C TRP A 389 -18.75 28.16 -8.98
N ASN A 390 -17.91 28.15 -10.00
CA ASN A 390 -18.34 28.08 -11.37
C ASN A 390 -17.59 26.92 -12.01
N MET A 391 -18.28 25.98 -12.67
CA MET A 391 -17.69 24.80 -13.31
C MET A 391 -16.60 25.10 -14.36
N LYS A 392 -16.48 26.34 -14.78
CA LYS A 392 -15.32 26.77 -15.59
C LYS A 392 -14.00 26.75 -14.80
N HIS A 393 -14.06 26.70 -13.46
CA HIS A 393 -12.92 26.71 -12.56
C HIS A 393 -13.04 25.50 -11.65
N THR A 394 -12.34 24.44 -12.00
CA THR A 394 -12.31 23.21 -11.19
C THR A 394 -11.53 23.42 -9.89
N PHE A 395 -11.68 22.52 -8.95
CA PHE A 395 -10.93 22.54 -7.68
C PHE A 395 -10.22 21.21 -7.45
N PHE A 396 -9.23 21.25 -6.59
CA PHE A 396 -8.50 20.05 -6.15
C PHE A 396 -8.36 20.08 -4.64
N SER A 397 -9.32 19.50 -3.93
CA SER A 397 -9.37 19.56 -2.47
C SER A 397 -9.81 18.23 -1.86
N ALA A 398 -9.31 17.95 -0.68
CA ALA A 398 -9.94 17.00 0.22
C ALA A 398 -11.05 17.69 1.00
N THR A 399 -12.11 16.97 1.33
CA THR A 399 -13.14 17.45 2.26
C THR A 399 -12.93 16.82 3.63
N CYS A 400 -12.79 17.65 4.65
CA CYS A 400 -12.59 17.22 6.03
C CYS A 400 -13.59 17.89 6.97
N GLY A 401 -13.80 17.29 8.12
CA GLY A 401 -14.63 17.83 9.17
C GLY A 401 -16.08 17.37 9.16
N ASP A 402 -16.78 17.69 10.23
CA ASP A 402 -18.22 17.46 10.34
C ASP A 402 -18.98 18.63 9.71
N TYR A 403 -19.33 18.47 8.45
CA TYR A 403 -20.12 19.46 7.71
C TYR A 403 -21.62 19.17 7.78
N THR A 404 -22.09 18.64 8.89
CA THR A 404 -23.50 18.33 9.08
C THR A 404 -24.34 19.62 9.07
N GLY A 405 -24.93 19.89 7.94
CA GLY A 405 -26.14 20.69 7.84
C GLY A 405 -26.01 22.20 7.65
N LYS A 406 -24.82 22.83 7.72
CA LYS A 406 -24.72 24.29 7.57
C LYS A 406 -24.30 24.77 6.18
N THR A 407 -23.75 23.88 5.37
CA THR A 407 -23.32 24.21 4.01
C THR A 407 -23.80 23.14 3.04
N ALA A 408 -24.93 23.37 2.40
CA ALA A 408 -25.49 22.46 1.38
C ALA A 408 -24.49 22.10 0.29
N PHE A 409 -23.53 22.98 0.01
CA PHE A 409 -22.46 22.78 -0.93
C PHE A 409 -21.55 21.60 -0.55
N ILE A 410 -20.99 21.62 0.66
CA ILE A 410 -20.04 20.57 1.08
C ILE A 410 -20.74 19.21 1.19
N ALA A 411 -21.99 19.19 1.66
CA ALA A 411 -22.80 17.97 1.67
C ALA A 411 -23.01 17.43 0.24
N ASN A 412 -23.28 18.30 -0.74
CA ASN A 412 -23.44 17.91 -2.14
C ASN A 412 -22.12 17.44 -2.76
N VAL A 413 -21.02 18.12 -2.50
CA VAL A 413 -19.68 17.71 -2.96
C VAL A 413 -19.31 16.34 -2.43
N ARG A 414 -19.60 16.07 -1.16
CA ARG A 414 -19.34 14.76 -0.54
C ARG A 414 -20.24 13.65 -1.08
N ALA A 415 -21.50 13.95 -1.34
CA ALA A 415 -22.45 12.99 -1.89
C ALA A 415 -22.13 12.67 -3.36
N ASN A 416 -21.40 13.55 -4.06
CA ASN A 416 -21.07 13.40 -5.45
C ASN A 416 -19.57 13.11 -5.63
N ASN A 417 -19.24 11.85 -5.75
CA ASN A 417 -17.87 11.35 -5.88
C ASN A 417 -17.13 11.97 -7.08
N ALA A 418 -17.88 12.38 -8.11
CA ALA A 418 -17.31 12.94 -9.32
C ALA A 418 -16.80 14.39 -9.17
N LEU A 419 -17.18 15.08 -8.09
CA LEU A 419 -16.69 16.43 -7.80
C LEU A 419 -15.35 16.45 -7.06
N MET A 420 -14.89 15.30 -6.57
CA MET A 420 -13.69 15.18 -5.77
C MET A 420 -12.54 14.55 -6.55
N PRO A 421 -11.30 15.02 -6.36
CA PRO A 421 -10.15 14.28 -6.85
C PRO A 421 -10.16 12.86 -6.31
N SER A 422 -10.03 11.88 -7.17
CA SER A 422 -9.99 10.46 -6.81
C SER A 422 -8.97 9.73 -7.67
N ILE A 423 -8.67 8.47 -7.34
CA ILE A 423 -7.68 7.67 -8.06
C ILE A 423 -8.02 7.66 -9.57
N GLY A 424 -7.06 8.07 -10.39
CA GLY A 424 -7.21 8.23 -11.83
C GLY A 424 -7.48 6.91 -12.57
N ALA A 425 -8.18 7.00 -13.71
CA ALA A 425 -8.58 5.85 -14.55
C ALA A 425 -7.41 4.93 -14.88
N LYS A 426 -6.22 5.48 -15.12
CA LYS A 426 -4.99 4.73 -15.39
C LYS A 426 -4.76 3.61 -14.38
N TYR A 427 -5.00 3.86 -13.09
CA TYR A 427 -4.75 2.89 -12.02
C TYR A 427 -5.90 1.91 -11.82
N ARG A 428 -7.08 2.22 -12.34
CA ARG A 428 -8.27 1.38 -12.22
C ARG A 428 -8.38 0.33 -13.33
N ARG A 429 -7.53 0.41 -14.34
CA ARG A 429 -7.51 -0.53 -15.45
C ARG A 429 -6.80 -1.83 -15.09
N GLY A 430 -7.36 -2.95 -15.51
CA GLY A 430 -6.81 -4.28 -15.25
C GLY A 430 -5.53 -4.58 -16.05
N ASP A 431 -5.27 -3.89 -17.16
CA ASP A 431 -4.02 -4.01 -17.94
C ASP A 431 -2.83 -3.31 -17.28
N TYR A 432 -3.05 -2.50 -16.22
CA TYR A 432 -1.99 -1.87 -15.46
C TYR A 432 -1.41 -2.83 -14.42
N ARG A 433 -0.09 -2.93 -14.36
CA ARG A 433 0.59 -3.90 -13.47
C ARG A 433 0.60 -3.41 -12.02
N ARG A 434 0.14 -4.25 -11.11
CA ARG A 434 0.25 -4.01 -9.66
C ARG A 434 1.71 -4.12 -9.22
N MET A 435 2.19 -3.12 -8.49
CA MET A 435 3.53 -3.04 -7.96
C MET A 435 3.66 -3.72 -6.60
N PHE A 436 4.71 -4.51 -6.40
CA PHE A 436 5.06 -5.15 -5.12
C PHE A 436 6.36 -4.62 -4.53
N PHE A 437 7.33 -4.32 -5.38
CA PHE A 437 8.59 -3.70 -4.95
C PHE A 437 9.19 -2.87 -6.08
N PRO A 438 9.17 -1.54 -5.97
CA PRO A 438 9.74 -0.64 -6.95
C PRO A 438 11.19 -0.23 -6.64
N ASN A 439 11.91 0.25 -7.65
CA ASN A 439 13.30 0.68 -7.53
C ASN A 439 13.49 1.86 -6.57
N TRP A 440 12.55 2.81 -6.51
CA TRP A 440 12.64 3.94 -5.57
C TRP A 440 12.62 3.49 -4.10
N GLU A 441 11.99 2.37 -3.79
CA GLU A 441 11.96 1.87 -2.41
C GLU A 441 13.35 1.43 -1.95
N THR A 442 14.12 0.74 -2.79
CA THR A 442 15.52 0.42 -2.49
C THR A 442 16.31 1.66 -2.11
N TYR A 443 16.19 2.72 -2.91
CA TYR A 443 16.91 3.96 -2.66
C TYR A 443 16.50 4.65 -1.36
N PHE A 444 15.21 4.71 -1.03
CA PHE A 444 14.73 5.30 0.22
C PHE A 444 15.12 4.46 1.45
N LEU A 445 15.14 3.13 1.34
CA LEU A 445 15.64 2.25 2.40
C LEU A 445 17.14 2.46 2.64
N LEU A 446 17.93 2.61 1.58
CA LEU A 446 19.35 2.94 1.68
C LEU A 446 19.58 4.35 2.25
N ALA A 447 18.76 5.34 1.87
CA ALA A 447 18.83 6.69 2.42
C ALA A 447 18.58 6.73 3.92
N GLU A 448 17.54 6.02 4.37
CA GLU A 448 17.21 5.91 5.79
C GLU A 448 18.30 5.19 6.57
N ALA A 449 18.81 4.06 6.06
CA ALA A 449 19.89 3.31 6.69
C ALA A 449 21.19 4.13 6.80
N ALA A 450 21.54 4.87 5.74
CA ALA A 450 22.69 5.77 5.75
C ALA A 450 22.55 6.90 6.78
N LEU A 451 21.32 7.41 6.98
CA LEU A 451 21.04 8.42 8.01
C LEU A 451 21.29 7.87 9.43
N TYR A 452 21.06 6.57 9.66
CA TYR A 452 21.38 5.89 10.91
C TYR A 452 22.85 5.45 11.01
N GLY A 453 23.69 5.76 10.01
CA GLY A 453 25.10 5.38 9.98
C GLY A 453 25.34 3.89 9.69
N TRP A 454 24.36 3.21 9.05
CA TRP A 454 24.54 1.84 8.61
C TRP A 454 25.32 1.77 7.31
N ASN A 455 25.97 0.64 7.06
CA ASN A 455 26.68 0.44 5.79
C ASN A 455 25.70 0.21 4.64
N THR A 456 25.69 1.12 3.68
CA THR A 456 24.81 1.14 2.51
C THR A 456 25.55 1.06 1.18
N GLY A 457 26.84 0.74 1.17
CA GLY A 457 27.64 0.63 -0.05
C GLY A 457 28.26 1.96 -0.55
N GLY A 458 28.38 2.98 0.32
CA GLY A 458 29.30 4.10 0.11
C GLY A 458 28.72 5.45 -0.31
N LYS A 459 27.40 5.55 -0.55
CA LYS A 459 26.74 6.86 -0.78
C LYS A 459 26.17 7.41 0.52
N THR A 460 26.05 8.75 0.57
CA THR A 460 25.40 9.47 1.66
C THR A 460 23.88 9.32 1.65
N ALA A 461 23.24 9.61 2.77
CA ALA A 461 21.76 9.63 2.86
C ALA A 461 21.14 10.57 1.81
N LYS A 462 21.76 11.73 1.57
CA LYS A 462 21.34 12.69 0.55
C LYS A 462 21.37 12.07 -0.85
N GLU A 463 22.48 11.47 -1.24
CA GLU A 463 22.63 10.89 -2.57
C GLU A 463 21.61 9.77 -2.81
N TRP A 464 21.36 8.91 -1.82
CA TRP A 464 20.34 7.88 -1.91
C TRP A 464 18.93 8.47 -2.00
N TYR A 465 18.63 9.50 -1.20
CA TYR A 465 17.36 10.22 -1.23
C TYR A 465 17.07 10.81 -2.61
N GLU A 466 18.04 11.52 -3.19
CA GLU A 466 17.90 12.11 -4.52
C GLU A 466 17.69 11.07 -5.62
N LEU A 467 18.36 9.92 -5.53
CA LEU A 467 18.12 8.78 -6.44
C LEU A 467 16.70 8.22 -6.29
N GLY A 468 16.19 8.10 -5.07
CA GLY A 468 14.82 7.65 -4.82
C GLY A 468 13.76 8.59 -5.42
N VAL A 469 13.95 9.90 -5.24
CA VAL A 469 13.09 10.90 -5.87
C VAL A 469 13.13 10.79 -7.39
N LYS A 470 14.33 10.75 -7.99
CA LYS A 470 14.51 10.64 -9.45
C LYS A 470 13.87 9.38 -10.02
N ALA A 471 14.05 8.24 -9.36
CA ALA A 471 13.42 6.97 -9.77
C ALA A 471 11.88 7.04 -9.77
N SER A 472 11.30 7.68 -8.75
CA SER A 472 9.86 7.90 -8.68
C SER A 472 9.35 8.88 -9.77
N PHE A 473 10.11 9.94 -10.05
CA PHE A 473 9.80 10.87 -11.13
C PHE A 473 9.88 10.19 -12.51
N GLU A 474 10.87 9.31 -12.71
CA GLU A 474 10.97 8.53 -13.94
C GLU A 474 9.77 7.61 -14.15
N TYR A 475 9.29 6.95 -13.09
CA TYR A 475 8.10 6.11 -13.17
C TYR A 475 6.85 6.87 -13.63
N HIS A 476 6.71 8.12 -13.20
CA HIS A 476 5.60 8.99 -13.58
C HIS A 476 5.85 9.82 -14.87
N GLU A 477 6.96 9.56 -15.59
CA GLU A 477 7.34 10.30 -16.83
C GLU A 477 7.58 11.80 -16.58
N LEU A 478 8.04 12.14 -15.38
CA LEU A 478 8.25 13.50 -14.89
C LEU A 478 9.73 13.87 -14.72
N SER A 479 10.66 13.06 -15.24
CA SER A 479 12.11 13.21 -15.02
C SER A 479 12.65 14.61 -15.30
N ARG A 480 12.03 15.34 -16.26
CA ARG A 480 12.41 16.73 -16.62
C ARG A 480 12.31 17.73 -15.45
N PHE A 481 11.53 17.43 -14.44
CA PHE A 481 11.31 18.30 -13.28
C PHE A 481 12.12 17.90 -12.05
N ALA A 482 12.75 16.72 -12.04
CA ALA A 482 13.33 16.13 -10.85
C ALA A 482 14.46 16.98 -10.25
N ASP A 483 15.34 17.55 -11.07
CA ASP A 483 16.48 18.33 -10.58
C ASP A 483 16.07 19.68 -9.97
N ASP A 484 15.06 20.34 -10.51
CA ASP A 484 14.54 21.60 -9.95
C ASP A 484 13.70 21.32 -8.71
N TYR A 485 12.91 20.25 -8.71
CA TYR A 485 12.19 19.76 -7.54
C TYR A 485 13.13 19.52 -6.35
N LEU A 486 14.26 18.85 -6.57
CA LEU A 486 15.24 18.53 -5.52
C LEU A 486 15.94 19.75 -4.90
N LYS A 487 15.91 20.89 -5.58
CA LYS A 487 16.48 22.16 -5.08
C LYS A 487 15.49 22.99 -4.29
N SER A 488 14.18 22.67 -4.38
CA SER A 488 13.14 23.50 -3.77
C SER A 488 13.22 23.51 -2.24
N GLU A 489 13.14 24.70 -1.69
CA GLU A 489 13.03 24.98 -0.27
C GLU A 489 11.60 25.35 0.15
N ASP A 490 10.67 25.33 -0.79
CA ASP A 490 9.25 25.59 -0.53
C ASP A 490 8.66 24.54 0.40
N TYR A 491 7.89 25.01 1.36
CA TYR A 491 7.26 24.15 2.34
C TYR A 491 5.88 23.68 1.88
N ASN A 492 5.59 22.42 2.14
CA ASN A 492 4.22 21.96 2.10
C ASN A 492 3.43 22.48 3.33
N ARG A 493 2.15 22.12 3.43
CA ARG A 493 1.28 22.54 4.54
C ARG A 493 1.65 21.94 5.90
N LEU A 494 2.56 20.99 5.94
CA LEU A 494 3.09 20.40 7.17
C LEU A 494 4.43 21.02 7.60
N GLY A 495 5.01 21.93 6.80
CA GLY A 495 6.29 22.55 7.08
C GLY A 495 7.50 21.72 6.63
N THR A 496 7.31 20.83 5.65
CA THR A 496 8.38 20.01 5.07
C THR A 496 8.75 20.55 3.69
N SER A 497 10.05 20.68 3.40
CA SER A 497 10.59 21.03 2.08
C SER A 497 11.34 19.86 1.44
N VAL A 498 11.64 19.97 0.13
CA VAL A 498 12.28 18.88 -0.63
C VAL A 498 13.80 18.90 -0.46
N ASN A 499 14.45 20.07 -0.57
CA ASN A 499 15.91 20.18 -0.50
C ASN A 499 16.44 19.50 0.78
N PHE A 500 17.23 18.44 0.61
CA PHE A 500 17.71 17.62 1.72
C PHE A 500 18.51 18.41 2.77
N ASN A 501 19.27 19.40 2.33
CA ASN A 501 20.11 20.23 3.21
C ASN A 501 19.35 21.39 3.88
N HIS A 502 18.14 21.72 3.39
CA HIS A 502 17.30 22.76 3.96
C HIS A 502 16.52 22.22 5.15
N THR A 503 17.05 22.35 6.35
CA THR A 503 16.45 21.79 7.59
C THR A 503 15.87 22.85 8.52
N THR A 504 15.62 24.06 7.99
CA THR A 504 14.98 25.14 8.77
C THR A 504 13.57 24.75 9.14
N GLU A 505 13.25 24.79 10.43
CA GLU A 505 11.90 24.58 10.94
C GLU A 505 11.12 25.89 10.92
N VAL A 506 9.90 25.84 10.38
CA VAL A 506 8.99 26.99 10.33
C VAL A 506 7.84 26.79 11.31
N GLN A 507 7.41 27.89 11.96
CA GLN A 507 6.30 27.83 12.90
C GLN A 507 5.03 28.44 12.30
N THR A 508 5.16 29.50 11.54
CA THR A 508 4.04 30.26 11.01
C THR A 508 4.34 30.83 9.64
N VAL A 509 3.29 31.08 8.88
CA VAL A 509 3.33 31.86 7.64
C VAL A 509 2.05 32.67 7.51
N THR A 510 2.13 33.84 6.88
CA THR A 510 0.94 34.64 6.55
C THR A 510 0.35 34.17 5.22
N LEU A 511 -0.90 33.70 5.25
CA LEU A 511 -1.62 33.26 4.05
C LEU A 511 -2.91 34.06 3.89
N LYS A 512 -3.46 34.06 2.67
CA LYS A 512 -4.81 34.56 2.40
C LYS A 512 -5.82 33.44 2.64
N ARG A 513 -7.00 33.80 3.13
CA ARG A 513 -8.18 32.93 3.14
C ARG A 513 -9.38 33.64 2.56
N LYS A 514 -10.35 32.89 2.09
CA LYS A 514 -11.63 33.39 1.64
C LYS A 514 -12.71 33.04 2.68
N LEU A 515 -13.59 33.95 3.00
CA LEU A 515 -14.72 33.71 3.89
C LEU A 515 -15.89 33.14 3.11
N TYR A 516 -16.45 32.02 3.57
CA TYR A 516 -17.59 31.36 2.92
C TYR A 516 -18.83 32.25 2.86
N GLU A 517 -19.14 33.01 3.92
CA GLU A 517 -20.37 33.80 4.00
C GLU A 517 -20.39 34.99 3.04
N THR A 518 -19.25 35.56 2.76
CA THR A 518 -19.15 36.86 2.05
C THR A 518 -18.33 36.79 0.77
N GLY A 519 -17.51 35.76 0.59
CA GLY A 519 -16.52 35.70 -0.46
C GLY A 519 -15.33 36.67 -0.27
N ALA A 520 -15.29 37.41 0.82
CA ALA A 520 -14.21 38.34 1.12
C ALA A 520 -12.90 37.59 1.41
N THR A 521 -11.79 38.16 0.93
CA THR A 521 -10.45 37.62 1.19
C THR A 521 -9.77 38.42 2.30
N GLU A 522 -9.18 37.73 3.27
CA GLU A 522 -8.42 38.34 4.34
C GLU A 522 -7.11 37.57 4.60
N GLN A 523 -6.17 38.20 5.29
CA GLN A 523 -4.93 37.55 5.71
C GLN A 523 -5.09 36.90 7.07
N ILE A 524 -4.46 35.74 7.24
CA ILE A 524 -4.36 35.05 8.53
C ILE A 524 -2.93 34.57 8.77
N ILE A 525 -2.62 34.31 10.00
CA ILE A 525 -1.39 33.60 10.39
C ILE A 525 -1.71 32.11 10.40
N TYR A 526 -1.12 31.38 9.47
CA TYR A 526 -1.16 29.93 9.45
C TYR A 526 -0.12 29.36 10.41
N GLN A 527 -0.56 28.47 11.30
CA GLN A 527 0.31 27.74 12.23
C GLN A 527 0.63 26.38 11.62
N TYR A 528 1.91 26.10 11.40
CA TYR A 528 2.30 24.76 11.00
C TYR A 528 2.05 23.76 12.12
N PRO A 529 1.58 22.53 11.81
CA PRO A 529 1.28 21.53 12.83
C PRO A 529 2.56 21.09 13.55
N LYS A 530 2.41 20.67 14.79
CA LYS A 530 3.49 19.99 15.50
C LYS A 530 3.45 18.51 15.17
N SER A 531 4.50 18.01 14.56
CA SER A 531 4.67 16.58 14.34
C SER A 531 4.83 15.85 15.67
N ILE A 532 4.25 14.65 15.78
CA ILE A 532 4.51 13.74 16.91
C ILE A 532 5.99 13.34 17.01
N ALA A 533 6.71 13.43 15.91
CA ALA A 533 8.15 13.20 15.83
C ALA A 533 8.99 14.38 16.31
N GLY A 534 8.36 15.52 16.64
CA GLY A 534 9.01 16.72 17.15
C GLY A 534 9.61 17.65 16.10
N THR A 535 9.75 17.20 14.85
CA THR A 535 10.33 17.93 13.72
C THR A 535 9.52 17.69 12.46
N ASN A 536 9.43 18.71 11.59
CA ASN A 536 8.70 18.65 10.33
C ASN A 536 9.61 18.69 9.10
N ASN A 537 10.86 19.14 9.24
CA ASN A 537 11.77 19.39 8.12
C ASN A 537 13.16 18.73 8.29
N ASP A 538 13.30 17.76 9.17
CA ASP A 538 14.54 16.97 9.32
C ASP A 538 14.73 15.98 8.15
N PRO A 539 15.96 15.46 7.95
CA PRO A 539 16.26 14.52 6.88
C PRO A 539 15.37 13.27 6.88
N LEU A 540 15.02 12.71 8.04
CA LEU A 540 14.17 11.53 8.12
C LEU A 540 12.75 11.84 7.68
N THR A 541 12.19 12.99 8.09
CA THR A 541 10.87 13.43 7.64
C THR A 541 10.84 13.62 6.13
N LYS A 542 11.90 14.17 5.51
CA LYS A 542 12.00 14.30 4.06
C LYS A 542 12.02 12.94 3.36
N ILE A 543 12.84 12.00 3.84
CA ILE A 543 12.88 10.64 3.29
C ILE A 543 11.49 10.00 3.36
N MET A 544 10.84 10.04 4.52
CA MET A 544 9.51 9.44 4.70
C MET A 544 8.44 10.14 3.87
N THR A 545 8.48 11.45 3.74
CA THR A 545 7.56 12.23 2.88
C THR A 545 7.70 11.82 1.42
N GLN A 546 8.93 11.74 0.90
CA GLN A 546 9.17 11.37 -0.47
C GLN A 546 8.84 9.90 -0.75
N LYS A 547 9.16 9.02 0.20
CA LYS A 547 8.80 7.60 0.12
C LYS A 547 7.28 7.43 0.12
N TYR A 548 6.56 8.13 1.01
CA TYR A 548 5.09 8.12 1.07
C TYR A 548 4.46 8.51 -0.27
N ILE A 549 4.90 9.63 -0.87
CA ILE A 549 4.39 10.07 -2.17
C ILE A 549 4.71 9.05 -3.27
N ALA A 550 5.93 8.53 -3.29
CA ALA A 550 6.36 7.57 -4.29
C ALA A 550 5.63 6.21 -4.20
N GLN A 551 5.22 5.80 -3.01
CA GLN A 551 4.46 4.58 -2.77
C GLN A 551 2.99 4.69 -3.17
N CYS A 552 2.46 5.90 -3.31
CA CYS A 552 1.08 6.15 -3.73
C CYS A 552 0.90 5.85 -5.24
N PRO A 553 -0.14 5.08 -5.62
CA PRO A 553 -1.15 4.41 -4.82
C PRO A 553 -0.84 2.93 -4.52
N TRP A 554 0.29 2.37 -4.97
CA TRP A 554 0.53 0.93 -5.08
C TRP A 554 0.91 0.22 -3.78
N LEU A 555 1.56 0.91 -2.85
CA LEU A 555 2.15 0.31 -1.65
C LEU A 555 1.58 0.90 -0.35
N PRO A 556 0.25 0.88 -0.19
CA PRO A 556 -0.38 1.50 0.96
C PRO A 556 -0.02 0.80 2.29
N LEU A 557 0.16 -0.52 2.29
CA LEU A 557 0.58 -1.24 3.50
C LEU A 557 1.99 -0.81 3.93
N GLU A 558 2.92 -0.62 2.97
CA GLU A 558 4.27 -0.14 3.27
C GLU A 558 4.28 1.29 3.81
N ALA A 559 3.46 2.18 3.25
CA ALA A 559 3.30 3.54 3.75
C ALA A 559 2.75 3.56 5.19
N THR A 560 1.78 2.69 5.50
CA THR A 560 1.26 2.50 6.86
C THR A 560 2.32 1.95 7.80
N ASN A 561 3.12 1.00 7.36
CA ASN A 561 4.19 0.40 8.15
C ASN A 561 5.31 1.40 8.45
N ASP A 562 5.68 2.25 7.48
CA ASP A 562 6.64 3.32 7.71
C ASP A 562 6.11 4.33 8.75
N TYR A 563 4.82 4.68 8.70
CA TYR A 563 4.21 5.52 9.73
C TYR A 563 4.16 4.84 11.10
N ARG A 564 3.74 3.58 11.18
CA ARG A 564 3.73 2.80 12.44
C ARG A 564 5.11 2.75 13.11
N ARG A 565 6.17 2.75 12.29
CA ARG A 565 7.56 2.67 12.74
C ARG A 565 8.16 4.04 13.10
N THR A 566 7.84 5.09 12.34
CA THR A 566 8.52 6.39 12.42
C THR A 566 7.64 7.55 12.87
N GLY A 567 6.32 7.44 12.75
CA GLY A 567 5.39 8.54 12.92
C GLY A 567 5.51 9.62 11.84
N ARG A 568 6.08 9.28 10.67
CA ARG A 568 6.35 10.21 9.56
C ARG A 568 5.87 9.68 8.22
N PRO A 569 5.44 10.56 7.29
CA PRO A 569 5.06 11.97 7.51
C PRO A 569 3.86 12.08 8.44
N LEU A 570 3.47 13.28 8.87
CA LEU A 570 2.29 13.45 9.71
C LEU A 570 1.02 12.99 8.99
N PHE A 571 0.34 12.00 9.54
CA PHE A 571 -0.99 11.58 9.10
C PHE A 571 -2.05 12.35 9.86
N GLU A 572 -3.07 12.81 9.15
CA GLU A 572 -4.23 13.44 9.77
C GLU A 572 -5.07 12.40 10.52
N ASN A 573 -5.75 12.86 11.55
CA ASN A 573 -6.68 12.03 12.29
C ASN A 573 -7.83 11.57 11.36
N PRO A 574 -8.02 10.25 11.16
CA PRO A 574 -9.01 9.73 10.24
C PRO A 574 -10.46 10.10 10.59
N CYS A 575 -10.75 10.45 11.83
CA CYS A 575 -12.10 10.86 12.22
C CYS A 575 -12.57 12.16 11.55
N LEU A 576 -11.64 12.97 11.04
CA LEU A 576 -11.96 14.23 10.36
C LEU A 576 -12.47 14.04 8.94
N GLU A 577 -12.23 12.89 8.35
CA GLU A 577 -12.64 12.58 6.98
C GLU A 577 -13.92 11.73 6.94
N GLY A 578 -14.33 11.19 8.07
CA GLY A 578 -15.53 10.37 8.20
C GLY A 578 -16.78 11.19 8.50
N LEU A 579 -17.86 10.94 7.75
CA LEU A 579 -19.20 11.51 8.02
C LEU A 579 -20.16 10.54 8.67
N LEU A 580 -19.70 9.39 9.10
CA LEU A 580 -20.64 8.35 9.48
C LEU A 580 -20.94 8.44 10.98
N PRO A 581 -22.19 8.81 11.35
CA PRO A 581 -22.61 8.94 12.75
C PRO A 581 -22.41 7.67 13.59
N PHE A 582 -22.23 6.52 12.91
CA PHE A 582 -22.00 5.23 13.55
C PHE A 582 -20.53 4.91 13.82
N MET A 583 -19.61 5.79 13.45
CA MET A 583 -18.17 5.63 13.76
C MET A 583 -17.84 6.28 15.10
N THR A 584 -18.50 5.87 16.14
CA THR A 584 -18.36 6.48 17.47
C THR A 584 -16.97 6.35 18.07
N PHE A 585 -16.22 5.29 17.73
CA PHE A 585 -14.87 5.13 18.31
C PHE A 585 -13.83 6.09 17.73
N TYR A 586 -14.03 6.67 16.55
CA TYR A 586 -13.13 7.72 16.04
C TYR A 586 -13.27 9.03 16.81
N ASN A 587 -14.42 9.28 17.43
CA ASN A 587 -14.63 10.47 18.23
C ASN A 587 -13.79 10.48 19.51
N GLU A 588 -13.28 9.32 19.92
CA GLU A 588 -12.42 9.16 21.09
C GLU A 588 -10.93 9.32 20.75
N TRP A 589 -10.55 9.37 19.47
CA TRP A 589 -9.16 9.51 19.06
C TRP A 589 -8.66 10.93 19.25
N ASP A 590 -7.48 11.04 19.88
CA ASP A 590 -6.82 12.32 20.10
C ASP A 590 -6.20 12.86 18.82
N LYS A 591 -5.86 14.16 18.85
CA LYS A 591 -5.19 14.85 17.76
C LYS A 591 -3.84 14.20 17.46
N ALA A 592 -3.53 14.03 16.17
CA ALA A 592 -2.21 13.66 15.67
C ALA A 592 -1.45 12.66 16.55
N ASP A 593 -2.15 11.68 17.12
CA ASP A 593 -1.54 10.62 17.90
C ASP A 593 -1.26 9.42 16.97
N ILE A 594 -0.10 8.81 17.10
CA ILE A 594 0.27 7.61 16.33
C ILE A 594 -0.70 6.44 16.59
N LYS A 595 -1.38 6.40 17.70
CA LYS A 595 -2.45 5.42 17.99
C LYS A 595 -3.66 5.58 17.08
N ASN A 596 -3.85 6.73 16.43
CA ASN A 596 -4.91 6.98 15.45
C ASN A 596 -4.70 6.22 14.12
N VAL A 597 -3.62 5.50 13.99
CA VAL A 597 -3.39 4.54 12.91
C VAL A 597 -3.54 3.14 13.49
N TYR A 598 -4.31 2.30 12.80
CA TYR A 598 -4.40 0.91 13.24
C TYR A 598 -3.01 0.26 13.22
N ARG A 599 -2.70 -0.48 14.30
CA ARG A 599 -1.41 -1.15 14.47
C ARG A 599 -1.40 -2.54 13.84
N ARG A 600 -2.56 -3.16 13.76
CA ARG A 600 -2.77 -4.50 13.23
C ARG A 600 -4.25 -4.71 12.88
N VAL A 601 -4.55 -5.77 12.16
CA VAL A 601 -5.91 -6.29 12.06
C VAL A 601 -6.14 -7.35 13.15
N ARG A 602 -7.39 -7.52 13.56
CA ARG A 602 -7.75 -8.57 14.52
C ARG A 602 -7.65 -9.94 13.86
N TYR A 603 -7.45 -10.94 14.67
CA TYR A 603 -7.62 -12.33 14.22
C TYR A 603 -9.08 -12.59 13.82
N PRO A 604 -9.33 -13.56 12.92
CA PRO A 604 -10.69 -13.98 12.62
C PRO A 604 -11.44 -14.37 13.89
N VAL A 605 -12.70 -13.93 13.99
CA VAL A 605 -13.57 -14.25 15.15
C VAL A 605 -13.67 -15.76 15.33
N SER A 606 -13.69 -16.51 14.21
CA SER A 606 -13.75 -17.98 14.23
C SER A 606 -12.50 -18.66 14.82
N LEU A 607 -11.35 -17.97 14.88
CA LEU A 607 -10.11 -18.58 15.41
C LEU A 607 -10.25 -18.96 16.88
N ALA A 608 -10.83 -18.08 17.69
CA ALA A 608 -11.05 -18.35 19.12
C ALA A 608 -11.96 -19.57 19.40
N THR A 609 -12.80 -19.96 18.44
CA THR A 609 -13.70 -21.12 18.57
C THR A 609 -13.17 -22.37 17.89
N LYS A 610 -12.50 -22.23 16.74
CA LYS A 610 -11.95 -23.36 15.98
C LYS A 610 -10.60 -23.84 16.52
N ASP A 611 -9.77 -22.93 17.00
CA ASP A 611 -8.46 -23.21 17.63
C ASP A 611 -8.24 -22.34 18.86
N PRO A 612 -8.94 -22.60 19.98
CA PRO A 612 -8.83 -21.79 21.19
C PRO A 612 -7.41 -21.83 21.81
N GLN A 613 -6.67 -22.90 21.63
CA GLN A 613 -5.28 -23.01 22.12
C GLN A 613 -4.33 -22.15 21.28
N GLY A 614 -4.42 -22.24 19.95
CA GLY A 614 -3.65 -21.39 19.04
C GLY A 614 -3.97 -19.91 19.21
N TYR A 615 -5.26 -19.57 19.40
CA TYR A 615 -5.66 -18.20 19.69
C TYR A 615 -5.04 -17.67 21.01
N ALA A 616 -5.08 -18.47 22.09
CA ALA A 616 -4.46 -18.11 23.36
C ALA A 616 -2.94 -17.90 23.21
N GLN A 617 -2.26 -18.82 22.49
CA GLN A 617 -0.83 -18.69 22.18
C GLN A 617 -0.54 -17.42 21.37
N ALA A 618 -1.38 -17.11 20.37
CA ALA A 618 -1.23 -15.90 19.57
C ALA A 618 -1.29 -14.64 20.43
N LEU A 619 -2.22 -14.56 21.40
CA LEU A 619 -2.34 -13.41 22.30
C LEU A 619 -1.16 -13.33 23.29
N GLU A 620 -0.66 -14.45 23.77
CA GLU A 620 0.54 -14.49 24.62
C GLU A 620 1.76 -13.93 23.86
N LEU A 621 1.99 -14.39 22.64
CA LEU A 621 3.07 -13.90 21.77
C LEU A 621 2.87 -12.45 21.34
N LEU A 622 1.63 -12.00 21.18
CA LEU A 622 1.30 -10.61 20.89
C LEU A 622 1.62 -9.68 22.07
N GLY A 623 1.57 -10.19 23.29
CA GLY A 623 1.80 -9.42 24.51
C GLY A 623 0.70 -8.41 24.85
N GLY A 624 -0.51 -8.59 24.30
CA GLY A 624 -1.63 -7.66 24.50
C GLY A 624 -2.96 -8.21 23.96
N PRO A 625 -4.03 -7.45 24.11
CA PRO A 625 -5.35 -7.86 23.63
C PRO A 625 -5.41 -7.90 22.10
N ASP A 626 -6.35 -8.69 21.57
CA ASP A 626 -6.65 -8.70 20.12
C ASP A 626 -7.41 -7.45 19.71
N LYS A 627 -6.68 -6.35 19.62
CA LYS A 627 -7.22 -5.03 19.25
C LYS A 627 -6.38 -4.38 18.14
N PRO A 628 -6.99 -3.54 17.29
CA PRO A 628 -6.26 -2.82 16.26
C PRO A 628 -5.15 -1.91 16.79
N GLU A 629 -5.25 -1.45 18.03
CA GLU A 629 -4.29 -0.54 18.66
C GLU A 629 -3.08 -1.28 19.27
N THR A 630 -3.13 -2.62 19.40
CA THR A 630 -2.05 -3.40 20.01
C THR A 630 -0.79 -3.35 19.12
N PRO A 631 0.33 -2.78 19.61
CA PRO A 631 1.53 -2.60 18.79
C PRO A 631 2.35 -3.89 18.71
N PHE A 632 3.12 -4.00 17.63
CA PHE A 632 4.22 -4.97 17.53
C PHE A 632 5.51 -4.40 18.10
N ILE A 633 6.51 -5.28 18.29
CA ILE A 633 7.82 -4.91 18.85
C ILE A 633 8.53 -3.79 18.05
N TRP A 634 8.35 -3.75 16.74
CA TRP A 634 9.00 -2.78 15.87
C TRP A 634 8.20 -1.48 15.67
N HIS A 635 6.99 -1.39 16.22
CA HIS A 635 6.21 -0.16 16.16
C HIS A 635 6.80 0.94 17.06
N MET A 636 6.59 2.18 16.67
CA MET A 636 6.81 3.33 17.55
C MET A 636 5.82 3.23 18.74
N LYS A 637 6.35 3.39 19.95
CA LYS A 637 5.57 3.32 21.21
C LYS A 637 4.90 4.66 21.51
#